data_8649d50bb0b0649f4d30e41da14f678d
#
_entry.id   8649d50bb0b0649f4d30e41da14f678d
#
_cell.length_a   1.000
_cell.length_b   1.000
_cell.length_c   1.000
_cell.angle_alpha   90.00
_cell.angle_beta   90.00
_cell.angle_gamma   90.00
#
_symmetry.space_group_name_H-M   'P 1'
#
loop_
_entity.id
_entity.type
_entity.pdbx_description
1 polymer ?
#
loop_
_entity_poly.entity_id
_entity_poly.type
_entity_poly.pdbx_seq_one_letter_code
_entity_poly.pdbx_strand_id
1 'polypeptide(L)'
;AEGAAARLRARDAGAPGPQASSSAERPPSSSAERPPDPAPGESVERAPGPPAGTTAERPPEPDAGGAPERAPDPAGQSTARPDGHPAVPAKPAARHAWPALAGLVLGLVALGPGLAPGYLLSYDMVFVPRMPFSGALIGLTGGPPRAVPSDAVVAVASLLLPADILQKLILLLIFVAACSGAAALLDRGWPGGAPLPARLAAGVFYAWNPYMAERLLIGQWALLLGYAGLPWVLRLICTGPGRIRPARLLCVMIPAAIGGFTAMSITVLAAVPAALCRREAGREGAYQEAGREGAHQEAGRERARRLTTVMACAALLSLPWLIPAFAVAVHTDPRGVDVFAARADTPFGRLGSLVVLSGIWNAQTVPRGYGGGGSVVWLLVVAAALGGYLLLARARRVAPGLGVAALAGLLIAAIGVTSPGRAVLRDLVTAWAGFAVLRDGQQFVAPLALAEAVGLGALVAWIVAGAQRQASRATAALAAMAVLAPVVLLPGMAWGLAGRLRPVAYPADWLRARQVIDGDPARGSVLLLPWAAYRRYPWNGGEAVYDPWSRLLSREVISNDGLQVGNLTLTQESADSIRLNRIVTARGPLTGALRAAGVLYVVVDAGPLLGQPGQPGQPGQPGQPGQLPGQGLAARARLPGAQVVMAGRDLVVFRLPAAQGRSR
;
A
#
# COMPACT_ATOMS: atom_id res chain seq x y z
N ALA A 1 -21.91 -16.60 -46.01
CA ALA A 1 -22.51 -15.29 -46.24
C ALA A 1 -21.42 -14.26 -46.47
N GLU A 2 -20.81 -14.41 -47.60
CA GLU A 2 -20.00 -13.40 -48.28
C GLU A 2 -20.95 -12.34 -48.81
N GLY A 3 -20.58 -11.04 -48.66
CA GLY A 3 -21.26 -9.98 -49.39
C GLY A 3 -21.54 -8.68 -48.67
N ALA A 4 -20.59 -8.13 -47.88
CA ALA A 4 -20.72 -6.75 -47.38
C ALA A 4 -19.36 -6.07 -47.02
N ALA A 5 -18.32 -6.30 -47.78
CA ALA A 5 -17.01 -5.68 -47.56
C ALA A 5 -16.37 -5.16 -48.87
N ALA A 6 -17.16 -4.53 -49.74
CA ALA A 6 -16.64 -3.99 -50.98
C ALA A 6 -17.39 -2.72 -51.42
N ARG A 7 -17.45 -1.68 -50.57
CA ARG A 7 -17.80 -0.29 -51.00
C ARG A 7 -17.37 0.70 -49.91
N LEU A 8 -16.08 1.09 -49.94
CA LEU A 8 -15.59 2.36 -49.36
C LEU A 8 -14.05 2.45 -49.52
N ARG A 9 -13.63 2.33 -50.79
CA ARG A 9 -12.30 2.83 -51.22
C ARG A 9 -12.49 3.50 -52.58
N ALA A 10 -12.64 4.82 -52.57
CA ALA A 10 -12.34 5.75 -53.67
C ALA A 10 -12.87 7.12 -53.32
N ARG A 11 -11.94 8.01 -53.02
CA ARG A 11 -11.98 9.50 -52.98
C ARG A 11 -11.14 9.92 -51.75
N ASP A 12 -9.99 10.56 -51.83
CA ASP A 12 -9.58 11.68 -52.64
C ASP A 12 -8.05 11.74 -52.74
N ALA A 13 -7.57 12.05 -53.91
CA ALA A 13 -6.27 12.55 -54.21
C ALA A 13 -6.45 14.01 -54.67
N GLY A 14 -5.62 14.98 -54.21
CA GLY A 14 -5.56 16.31 -54.76
C GLY A 14 -5.05 17.39 -53.81
N ALA A 15 -3.74 17.64 -53.78
CA ALA A 15 -3.12 18.91 -53.43
C ALA A 15 -3.16 19.85 -54.68
N PRO A 16 -2.78 21.20 -54.68
CA PRO A 16 -1.87 21.93 -53.79
C PRO A 16 -2.31 23.36 -53.42
N GLY A 17 -1.49 24.06 -52.56
CA GLY A 17 -1.64 25.46 -52.15
C GLY A 17 -1.45 26.50 -53.29
N PRO A 18 -1.44 27.85 -53.01
CA PRO A 18 -0.38 28.54 -52.28
C PRO A 18 -0.77 29.84 -51.51
N GLN A 19 0.15 30.25 -50.62
CA GLN A 19 0.66 31.62 -50.28
C GLN A 19 -0.26 32.85 -50.19
N ALA A 20 -0.12 33.56 -49.11
CA ALA A 20 0.45 34.90 -48.90
C ALA A 20 -0.48 35.98 -48.34
N SER A 21 0.09 36.63 -47.35
CA SER A 21 0.17 38.08 -47.03
C SER A 21 -0.96 38.73 -46.22
N SER A 22 -0.56 39.23 -45.12
CA SER A 22 -0.32 40.60 -44.67
C SER A 22 -1.37 41.27 -43.76
N SER A 23 -0.77 41.96 -42.83
CA SER A 23 -1.14 43.22 -42.14
C SER A 23 -2.20 43.18 -41.05
N ALA A 24 -1.74 43.31 -39.83
CA ALA A 24 -1.81 44.48 -38.97
C ALA A 24 -3.20 45.09 -38.75
N GLU A 25 -3.65 45.01 -37.48
CA GLU A 25 -4.17 46.21 -36.80
C GLU A 25 -4.42 45.91 -35.31
N ARG A 26 -3.75 46.65 -34.46
CA ARG A 26 -4.08 46.85 -33.03
C ARG A 26 -5.07 48.01 -32.96
N PRO A 27 -6.04 47.96 -32.07
CA PRO A 27 -6.51 49.15 -31.40
C PRO A 27 -6.49 49.01 -29.86
N PRO A 28 -6.80 50.09 -29.11
CA PRO A 28 -5.91 50.64 -28.10
C PRO A 28 -6.39 50.33 -26.66
N SER A 29 -5.45 50.59 -25.76
CA SER A 29 -5.60 50.66 -24.31
C SER A 29 -6.74 51.59 -23.86
N SER A 30 -7.63 51.12 -22.98
CA SER A 30 -8.44 51.99 -22.14
C SER A 30 -8.04 51.76 -20.67
N SER A 31 -7.53 52.85 -20.13
CA SER A 31 -7.29 53.16 -18.73
C SER A 31 -8.58 53.02 -17.92
N ALA A 32 -8.54 52.27 -16.81
CA ALA A 32 -9.54 52.34 -15.77
C ALA A 32 -8.88 52.82 -14.49
N GLU A 33 -9.47 53.89 -14.00
CA GLU A 33 -9.10 54.69 -12.85
C GLU A 33 -9.09 53.95 -11.53
N ARG A 34 -8.17 54.34 -10.68
CA ARG A 34 -8.02 54.02 -9.28
C ARG A 34 -8.90 54.98 -8.46
N PRO A 35 -9.71 54.55 -7.50
CA PRO A 35 -10.34 55.49 -6.56
C PRO A 35 -9.37 55.88 -5.44
N PRO A 36 -9.52 57.10 -4.89
CA PRO A 36 -8.54 57.72 -3.99
C PRO A 36 -8.69 57.31 -2.51
N ASP A 37 -7.57 57.45 -1.79
CA ASP A 37 -7.46 57.33 -0.34
C ASP A 37 -8.21 58.46 0.38
N PRO A 38 -8.82 58.19 1.57
CA PRO A 38 -9.30 59.27 2.43
C PRO A 38 -8.20 59.80 3.36
N ALA A 39 -8.16 61.13 3.43
CA ALA A 39 -7.29 61.91 4.29
C ALA A 39 -7.71 61.89 5.78
N PRO A 40 -6.80 62.32 6.70
CA PRO A 40 -6.95 62.16 8.13
C PRO A 40 -7.57 63.40 8.82
N GLY A 41 -8.24 63.14 9.93
CA GLY A 41 -8.49 64.18 10.94
C GLY A 41 -9.91 64.42 11.26
N GLU A 42 -10.28 64.07 12.48
CA GLU A 42 -10.90 65.01 13.40
C GLU A 42 -11.11 64.33 14.75
N SER A 43 -10.56 64.98 15.77
CA SER A 43 -10.69 64.76 17.19
C SER A 43 -12.11 65.06 17.68
N VAL A 44 -12.71 64.11 18.41
CA VAL A 44 -13.93 64.41 19.18
C VAL A 44 -13.68 64.11 20.65
N GLU A 45 -13.96 65.15 21.38
CA GLU A 45 -13.96 65.49 22.77
C GLU A 45 -14.37 64.40 23.78
N ARG A 46 -13.66 64.44 24.87
CA ARG A 46 -13.93 63.75 26.14
C ARG A 46 -15.08 64.41 26.89
N ALA A 47 -16.07 63.72 27.33
CA ALA A 47 -17.02 64.14 28.37
C ALA A 47 -16.73 63.47 29.72
N PRO A 48 -16.98 64.14 30.84
CA PRO A 48 -16.39 63.87 32.16
C PRO A 48 -17.20 62.83 32.96
N GLY A 49 -16.47 62.10 33.85
CA GLY A 49 -17.05 61.17 34.81
C GLY A 49 -17.67 61.84 36.05
N PRO A 50 -18.59 61.16 36.72
CA PRO A 50 -19.09 61.62 38.03
C PRO A 50 -18.26 61.15 39.24
N PRO A 51 -18.44 61.81 40.41
CA PRO A 51 -17.47 61.85 41.50
C PRO A 51 -17.57 60.68 42.50
N ALA A 52 -16.45 60.51 43.21
CA ALA A 52 -16.30 59.60 44.35
C ALA A 52 -17.07 60.08 45.59
N GLY A 53 -17.57 59.13 46.36
CA GLY A 53 -17.98 59.34 47.75
C GLY A 53 -18.97 58.30 48.20
N THR A 54 -18.65 57.36 49.03
CA THR A 54 -18.85 57.33 50.47
C THR A 54 -18.52 55.95 51.05
N THR A 55 -17.69 55.99 52.08
CA THR A 55 -17.39 54.94 53.05
C THR A 55 -18.67 54.38 53.70
N ALA A 56 -18.73 53.03 53.80
CA ALA A 56 -19.63 52.36 54.74
C ALA A 56 -18.90 51.19 55.41
N GLU A 57 -19.02 51.21 56.71
CA GLU A 57 -18.40 50.46 57.75
C GLU A 57 -18.52 48.94 57.69
N ARG A 58 -17.50 48.30 58.23
CA ARG A 58 -17.38 46.87 58.56
C ARG A 58 -18.13 46.56 59.86
N PRO A 59 -19.00 45.56 59.98
CA PRO A 59 -19.42 45.04 61.29
C PRO A 59 -18.49 43.90 61.76
N PRO A 60 -18.42 43.68 63.10
CA PRO A 60 -17.39 42.88 63.75
C PRO A 60 -17.68 41.38 63.79
N GLU A 61 -16.60 40.60 63.93
CA GLU A 61 -16.63 39.16 64.25
C GLU A 61 -17.25 38.90 65.63
N PRO A 62 -17.95 37.78 65.86
CA PRO A 62 -18.09 37.23 67.19
C PRO A 62 -17.30 35.94 67.40
N ASP A 63 -16.82 35.87 68.63
CA ASP A 63 -15.97 34.90 69.26
C ASP A 63 -16.45 33.46 69.32
N ALA A 64 -15.45 32.58 69.51
CA ALA A 64 -15.51 31.17 69.77
C ALA A 64 -16.35 30.76 71.00
N GLY A 65 -16.97 29.61 70.93
CA GLY A 65 -17.32 28.87 72.14
C GLY A 65 -18.52 27.94 72.00
N GLY A 66 -18.32 26.66 72.24
CA GLY A 66 -19.35 25.80 72.76
C GLY A 66 -19.84 24.69 71.81
N ALA A 67 -19.38 23.48 72.03
CA ALA A 67 -20.07 22.28 71.61
C ALA A 67 -21.34 22.05 72.47
N PRO A 68 -22.40 21.53 71.89
CA PRO A 68 -23.19 20.53 72.58
C PRO A 68 -23.60 19.31 71.75
N GLU A 69 -23.41 18.20 72.38
CA GLU A 69 -24.36 17.07 72.57
C GLU A 69 -25.19 16.54 71.40
N ARG A 70 -24.99 15.24 71.15
CA ARG A 70 -25.80 14.34 70.35
C ARG A 70 -27.25 14.26 70.90
N ALA A 71 -28.20 14.27 69.98
CA ALA A 71 -29.59 13.77 70.22
C ALA A 71 -30.00 12.86 69.03
N PRO A 72 -30.89 11.89 69.23
CA PRO A 72 -30.99 10.67 68.47
C PRO A 72 -31.88 10.75 67.21
N ASP A 73 -31.65 9.84 66.26
CA ASP A 73 -32.43 9.58 65.04
C ASP A 73 -33.89 9.29 65.28
N PRO A 74 -34.80 9.76 64.41
CA PRO A 74 -36.06 9.09 64.18
C PRO A 74 -36.04 8.27 62.89
N ALA A 75 -36.47 7.04 63.01
CA ALA A 75 -36.64 6.02 62.02
C ALA A 75 -37.53 6.38 60.82
N GLY A 76 -37.10 5.94 59.65
CA GLY A 76 -37.97 5.28 58.69
C GLY A 76 -38.83 6.16 57.77
N GLN A 77 -38.27 6.49 56.56
CA GLN A 77 -39.07 6.50 55.33
C GLN A 77 -38.24 6.00 54.16
N SER A 78 -38.51 4.75 53.77
CA SER A 78 -38.05 4.10 52.57
C SER A 78 -38.75 4.73 51.36
N THR A 79 -38.01 5.52 50.56
CA THR A 79 -38.42 5.82 49.19
C THR A 79 -37.58 4.97 48.24
N ALA A 80 -38.22 3.96 47.66
CA ALA A 80 -37.68 3.11 46.64
C ALA A 80 -37.16 3.96 45.45
N ARG A 81 -35.85 3.94 45.24
CA ARG A 81 -35.22 4.36 43.96
C ARG A 81 -35.44 3.22 42.95
N PRO A 82 -35.86 3.54 41.71
CA PRO A 82 -35.84 2.52 40.65
C PRO A 82 -34.42 2.15 40.34
N ASP A 83 -34.08 0.86 40.47
CA ASP A 83 -32.80 0.25 40.12
C ASP A 83 -32.55 0.36 38.62
N GLY A 84 -31.98 1.47 38.21
CA GLY A 84 -31.26 1.56 36.96
C GLY A 84 -29.85 0.96 37.17
N HIS A 85 -29.68 -0.32 36.92
CA HIS A 85 -28.35 -0.90 36.86
C HIS A 85 -27.46 -0.11 35.87
N PRO A 86 -26.36 0.50 36.30
CA PRO A 86 -25.39 1.03 35.35
C PRO A 86 -24.82 -0.18 34.57
N ALA A 87 -25.02 -0.15 33.25
CA ALA A 87 -24.45 -1.16 32.37
C ALA A 87 -22.95 -1.28 32.67
N VAL A 88 -22.53 -2.44 33.14
CA VAL A 88 -21.13 -2.76 33.44
C VAL A 88 -20.31 -2.46 32.17
N PRO A 89 -19.31 -1.56 32.20
CA PRO A 89 -18.52 -1.27 31.01
C PRO A 89 -17.82 -2.57 30.60
N ALA A 90 -18.14 -3.06 29.39
CA ALA A 90 -17.52 -4.24 28.83
C ALA A 90 -16.00 -4.14 28.91
N LYS A 91 -15.33 -5.20 29.38
CA LYS A 91 -13.88 -5.29 29.54
C LYS A 91 -13.19 -4.81 28.27
N PRO A 92 -12.10 -4.00 28.33
CA PRO A 92 -11.45 -3.37 27.17
C PRO A 92 -11.02 -4.37 26.07
N ALA A 93 -10.73 -5.62 26.43
CA ALA A 93 -10.38 -6.68 25.48
C ALA A 93 -11.56 -7.08 24.56
N ALA A 94 -12.79 -7.10 25.06
CA ALA A 94 -13.98 -7.48 24.29
C ALA A 94 -14.36 -6.42 23.24
N ARG A 95 -13.96 -5.16 23.42
CA ARG A 95 -14.29 -4.09 22.47
C ARG A 95 -13.61 -4.25 21.08
N HIS A 96 -12.43 -4.88 21.02
CA HIS A 96 -11.70 -5.09 19.77
C HIS A 96 -11.95 -6.45 19.11
N ALA A 97 -12.61 -7.38 19.81
CA ALA A 97 -12.86 -8.72 19.31
C ALA A 97 -13.74 -8.74 18.07
N TRP A 98 -14.83 -7.97 18.03
CA TRP A 98 -15.75 -7.95 16.90
C TRP A 98 -15.12 -7.44 15.58
N PRO A 99 -14.35 -6.30 15.57
CA PRO A 99 -13.67 -5.87 14.37
C PRO A 99 -12.57 -6.86 13.92
N ALA A 100 -11.89 -7.53 14.85
CA ALA A 100 -10.90 -8.56 14.50
C ALA A 100 -11.58 -9.79 13.88
N LEU A 101 -12.71 -10.23 14.44
CA LEU A 101 -13.52 -11.31 13.89
C LEU A 101 -14.07 -10.94 12.51
N ALA A 102 -14.56 -9.71 12.33
CA ALA A 102 -15.01 -9.21 11.02
C ALA A 102 -13.85 -9.25 10.00
N GLY A 103 -12.64 -8.80 10.38
CA GLY A 103 -11.45 -8.91 9.54
C GLY A 103 -11.09 -10.35 9.19
N LEU A 104 -11.20 -11.27 10.13
CA LEU A 104 -10.99 -12.70 9.87
C LEU A 104 -12.02 -13.24 8.87
N VAL A 105 -13.30 -12.93 9.06
CA VAL A 105 -14.38 -13.34 8.14
C VAL A 105 -14.13 -12.77 6.74
N LEU A 106 -13.77 -11.49 6.64
CA LEU A 106 -13.44 -10.86 5.36
C LEU A 106 -12.25 -11.55 4.68
N GLY A 107 -11.19 -11.89 5.44
CA GLY A 107 -10.05 -12.62 4.93
C GLY A 107 -10.40 -14.02 4.45
N LEU A 108 -11.24 -14.76 5.20
CA LEU A 108 -11.73 -16.06 4.81
C LEU A 108 -12.58 -15.99 3.53
N VAL A 109 -13.45 -14.99 3.40
CA VAL A 109 -14.27 -14.77 2.19
C VAL A 109 -13.40 -14.34 1.01
N ALA A 110 -12.42 -13.45 1.22
CA ALA A 110 -11.52 -12.99 0.17
C ALA A 110 -10.67 -14.13 -0.40
N LEU A 111 -10.06 -14.91 0.47
CA LEU A 111 -9.19 -16.01 0.07
C LEU A 111 -10.00 -17.24 -0.40
N GLY A 112 -11.09 -17.57 0.27
CA GLY A 112 -11.99 -18.66 -0.11
C GLY A 112 -11.24 -19.96 -0.44
N PRO A 113 -11.37 -20.48 -1.68
CA PRO A 113 -10.65 -21.67 -2.12
C PRO A 113 -9.12 -21.54 -2.07
N GLY A 114 -8.58 -20.32 -2.06
CA GLY A 114 -7.15 -20.06 -1.90
C GLY A 114 -6.57 -20.56 -0.56
N LEU A 115 -7.41 -20.88 0.41
CA LEU A 115 -7.00 -21.46 1.70
C LEU A 115 -6.66 -22.96 1.61
N ALA A 116 -7.00 -23.65 0.52
CA ALA A 116 -6.64 -25.04 0.31
C ALA A 116 -5.10 -25.22 0.23
N PRO A 117 -4.55 -26.43 0.47
CA PRO A 117 -3.10 -26.68 0.42
C PRO A 117 -2.45 -26.23 -0.88
N GLY A 118 -1.23 -25.68 -0.81
CA GLY A 118 -0.47 -25.16 -1.95
C GLY A 118 -0.19 -23.65 -1.84
N TYR A 119 0.42 -23.08 -2.85
CA TYR A 119 0.91 -21.69 -2.88
C TYR A 119 0.01 -20.80 -3.72
N LEU A 120 -0.25 -19.59 -3.26
CA LEU A 120 -0.89 -18.53 -4.05
C LEU A 120 0.22 -17.76 -4.77
N LEU A 121 0.29 -17.90 -6.09
CA LEU A 121 1.30 -17.27 -6.92
C LEU A 121 0.64 -16.26 -7.86
N SER A 122 0.96 -14.99 -7.68
CA SER A 122 0.43 -13.90 -8.53
C SER A 122 1.41 -12.74 -8.55
N TYR A 123 1.92 -12.40 -9.71
CA TYR A 123 2.92 -11.34 -9.91
C TYR A 123 4.04 -11.36 -8.85
N ASP A 124 4.08 -10.37 -7.92
CA ASP A 124 5.14 -10.26 -6.90
C ASP A 124 4.95 -11.23 -5.71
N MET A 125 3.77 -11.85 -5.59
CA MET A 125 3.50 -12.83 -4.55
C MET A 125 4.08 -14.19 -4.92
N VAL A 126 5.31 -14.41 -4.50
CA VAL A 126 6.05 -15.65 -4.75
C VAL A 126 6.48 -16.25 -3.42
N PHE A 127 5.94 -17.43 -3.11
CA PHE A 127 6.35 -18.27 -1.99
C PHE A 127 6.83 -19.60 -2.53
N VAL A 128 7.87 -20.18 -1.91
CA VAL A 128 8.47 -21.45 -2.33
C VAL A 128 8.50 -22.43 -1.17
N PRO A 129 8.52 -23.76 -1.43
CA PRO A 129 8.44 -24.78 -0.38
C PRO A 129 9.51 -24.64 0.71
N ARG A 130 10.69 -24.26 0.35
CA ARG A 130 11.80 -24.00 1.28
C ARG A 130 12.75 -22.99 0.66
N MET A 131 12.76 -21.79 1.20
CA MET A 131 13.62 -20.70 0.75
C MET A 131 15.01 -20.88 1.36
N PRO A 132 16.08 -21.07 0.56
CA PRO A 132 17.44 -21.21 1.07
C PRO A 132 17.98 -19.86 1.57
N PHE A 133 18.84 -19.90 2.59
CA PHE A 133 19.57 -18.72 3.01
C PHE A 133 20.67 -18.37 2.00
N SER A 134 20.50 -17.28 1.27
CA SER A 134 21.42 -16.80 0.23
C SER A 134 21.66 -15.29 0.36
N GLY A 135 22.68 -14.78 -0.32
CA GLY A 135 22.95 -13.33 -0.40
C GLY A 135 21.78 -12.51 -0.97
N ALA A 136 20.93 -13.14 -1.79
CA ALA A 136 19.74 -12.50 -2.35
C ALA A 136 18.70 -12.12 -1.28
N LEU A 137 18.56 -12.91 -0.19
CA LEU A 137 17.64 -12.60 0.92
C LEU A 137 17.97 -11.31 1.66
N ILE A 138 19.25 -10.93 1.66
CA ILE A 138 19.74 -9.71 2.30
C ILE A 138 20.10 -8.62 1.28
N GLY A 139 19.78 -8.86 0.00
CA GLY A 139 19.94 -7.89 -1.07
C GLY A 139 21.37 -7.60 -1.50
N LEU A 140 22.32 -8.49 -1.22
CA LEU A 140 23.73 -8.33 -1.60
C LEU A 140 24.08 -8.95 -2.96
N THR A 141 23.18 -9.75 -3.53
CA THR A 141 23.32 -10.39 -4.85
C THR A 141 21.99 -10.36 -5.60
N GLY A 142 22.02 -10.50 -6.92
CA GLY A 142 20.81 -10.71 -7.73
C GLY A 142 20.06 -9.44 -8.13
N GLY A 143 20.64 -8.26 -8.01
CA GLY A 143 20.05 -7.00 -8.48
C GLY A 143 19.38 -6.18 -7.37
N PRO A 144 18.41 -5.28 -7.71
CA PRO A 144 17.81 -4.39 -6.72
C PRO A 144 17.13 -5.16 -5.57
N PRO A 145 17.26 -4.69 -4.31
CA PRO A 145 16.73 -5.39 -3.13
C PRO A 145 15.19 -5.21 -3.00
N ARG A 146 14.43 -5.74 -3.96
CA ARG A 146 12.97 -5.53 -4.07
C ARG A 146 12.16 -6.21 -2.96
N ALA A 147 12.64 -7.34 -2.44
CA ALA A 147 11.95 -8.17 -1.45
C ALA A 147 12.70 -8.26 -0.12
N VAL A 148 13.50 -7.23 0.20
CA VAL A 148 14.25 -7.13 1.46
C VAL A 148 13.50 -6.19 2.40
N PRO A 149 13.24 -6.61 3.66
CA PRO A 149 13.58 -7.87 4.31
C PRO A 149 12.48 -8.94 4.25
N SER A 150 11.41 -8.76 3.48
CA SER A 150 10.24 -9.66 3.48
C SER A 150 10.60 -11.12 3.21
N ASP A 151 11.47 -11.39 2.23
CA ASP A 151 11.90 -12.75 1.91
C ASP A 151 12.73 -13.37 3.05
N ALA A 152 13.60 -12.59 3.70
CA ALA A 152 14.36 -13.05 4.86
C ALA A 152 13.43 -13.42 6.05
N VAL A 153 12.39 -12.61 6.30
CA VAL A 153 11.38 -12.91 7.33
C VAL A 153 10.62 -14.20 7.01
N VAL A 154 10.22 -14.38 5.74
CA VAL A 154 9.54 -15.62 5.29
C VAL A 154 10.49 -16.82 5.42
N ALA A 155 11.76 -16.69 5.02
CA ALA A 155 12.76 -17.76 5.13
C ALA A 155 12.92 -18.22 6.59
N VAL A 156 13.08 -17.29 7.53
CA VAL A 156 13.19 -17.59 8.96
C VAL A 156 11.88 -18.19 9.51
N ALA A 157 10.73 -17.60 9.22
CA ALA A 157 9.45 -18.09 9.72
C ALA A 157 9.09 -19.46 9.13
N SER A 158 9.55 -19.78 7.91
CA SER A 158 9.34 -21.08 7.28
C SER A 158 10.17 -22.22 7.90
N LEU A 159 11.07 -21.92 8.83
CA LEU A 159 11.71 -22.94 9.68
C LEU A 159 10.75 -23.53 10.71
N LEU A 160 9.73 -22.77 11.11
CA LEU A 160 8.75 -23.16 12.12
C LEU A 160 7.45 -23.69 11.52
N LEU A 161 7.04 -23.17 10.37
CA LEU A 161 5.78 -23.49 9.71
C LEU A 161 6.00 -23.74 8.21
N PRO A 162 5.27 -24.66 7.57
CA PRO A 162 5.28 -24.80 6.11
C PRO A 162 4.96 -23.46 5.44
N ALA A 163 5.71 -23.12 4.39
CA ALA A 163 5.64 -21.80 3.78
C ALA A 163 4.27 -21.49 3.13
N ASP A 164 3.52 -22.51 2.70
CA ASP A 164 2.15 -22.34 2.19
C ASP A 164 1.15 -22.01 3.30
N ILE A 165 1.31 -22.57 4.50
CA ILE A 165 0.52 -22.22 5.68
C ILE A 165 0.89 -20.81 6.15
N LEU A 166 2.19 -20.52 6.24
CA LEU A 166 2.69 -19.19 6.62
C LEU A 166 2.14 -18.09 5.70
N GLN A 167 2.12 -18.33 4.38
CA GLN A 167 1.53 -17.40 3.41
C GLN A 167 0.08 -17.07 3.76
N LYS A 168 -0.74 -18.07 4.00
CA LYS A 168 -2.17 -17.88 4.29
C LYS A 168 -2.40 -17.18 5.62
N LEU A 169 -1.59 -17.50 6.64
CA LEU A 169 -1.64 -16.82 7.93
C LEU A 169 -1.28 -15.33 7.80
N ILE A 170 -0.24 -15.00 7.02
CA ILE A 170 0.12 -13.60 6.75
C ILE A 170 -1.03 -12.88 6.04
N LEU A 171 -1.63 -13.48 5.01
CA LEU A 171 -2.73 -12.87 4.27
C LEU A 171 -3.96 -12.66 5.17
N LEU A 172 -4.33 -13.63 6.00
CA LEU A 172 -5.42 -13.47 6.98
C LEU A 172 -5.10 -12.39 8.02
N LEU A 173 -3.86 -12.35 8.51
CA LEU A 173 -3.41 -11.33 9.47
C LEU A 173 -3.55 -9.91 8.90
N ILE A 174 -3.29 -9.71 7.60
CA ILE A 174 -3.48 -8.41 6.93
C ILE A 174 -4.93 -7.94 7.07
N PHE A 175 -5.92 -8.80 6.79
CA PHE A 175 -7.34 -8.45 6.94
C PHE A 175 -7.72 -8.16 8.39
N VAL A 176 -7.27 -9.00 9.32
CA VAL A 176 -7.55 -8.85 10.76
C VAL A 176 -6.94 -7.55 11.30
N ALA A 177 -5.68 -7.27 10.96
CA ALA A 177 -4.97 -6.10 11.44
C ALA A 177 -5.52 -4.80 10.82
N ALA A 178 -5.87 -4.81 9.53
CA ALA A 178 -6.47 -3.66 8.84
C ALA A 178 -7.84 -3.32 9.44
N CYS A 179 -8.74 -4.30 9.53
CA CYS A 179 -10.10 -4.10 10.05
C CYS A 179 -10.09 -3.64 11.51
N SER A 180 -9.37 -4.36 12.38
CA SER A 180 -9.30 -4.02 13.81
C SER A 180 -8.54 -2.72 14.07
N GLY A 181 -7.52 -2.40 13.26
CA GLY A 181 -6.73 -1.19 13.38
C GLY A 181 -7.53 0.09 13.05
N ALA A 182 -8.25 0.11 11.92
CA ALA A 182 -9.09 1.25 11.54
C ALA A 182 -10.22 1.46 12.56
N ALA A 183 -10.86 0.39 13.03
CA ALA A 183 -11.84 0.43 14.08
C ALA A 183 -11.28 0.99 15.40
N ALA A 184 -10.07 0.57 15.78
CA ALA A 184 -9.41 1.03 17.01
C ALA A 184 -8.95 2.49 16.94
N LEU A 185 -8.58 2.97 15.75
CA LEU A 185 -8.22 4.37 15.52
C LEU A 185 -9.47 5.27 15.65
N LEU A 186 -10.59 4.90 15.03
CA LEU A 186 -11.86 5.61 15.17
C LEU A 186 -12.35 5.62 16.63
N ASP A 187 -12.35 4.46 17.30
CA ASP A 187 -12.81 4.31 18.69
C ASP A 187 -12.08 5.28 19.62
N ARG A 188 -10.78 5.47 19.40
CA ARG A 188 -9.96 6.40 20.18
C ARG A 188 -10.27 7.87 19.89
N GLY A 189 -10.60 8.19 18.65
CA GLY A 189 -10.98 9.55 18.24
C GLY A 189 -12.38 9.99 18.69
N TRP A 190 -13.19 9.06 19.25
CA TRP A 190 -14.58 9.32 19.61
C TRP A 190 -14.76 9.41 21.12
N PRO A 191 -15.38 10.50 21.67
CA PRO A 191 -15.62 10.64 23.10
C PRO A 191 -16.49 9.49 23.63
N GLY A 192 -16.06 8.83 24.68
CA GLY A 192 -16.76 7.67 25.24
C GLY A 192 -16.62 6.37 24.46
N GLY A 193 -15.87 6.38 23.33
CA GLY A 193 -15.71 5.26 22.42
C GLY A 193 -16.78 5.21 21.32
N ALA A 194 -16.40 4.80 20.11
CA ALA A 194 -17.31 4.69 18.98
C ALA A 194 -18.26 3.48 19.11
N PRO A 195 -19.55 3.61 18.72
CA PRO A 195 -20.48 2.48 18.72
C PRO A 195 -20.00 1.36 17.78
N LEU A 196 -20.38 0.12 18.09
CA LEU A 196 -19.91 -1.05 17.34
C LEU A 196 -20.17 -0.96 15.82
N PRO A 197 -21.37 -0.55 15.32
CA PRO A 197 -21.58 -0.41 13.88
C PRO A 197 -20.61 0.56 13.21
N ALA A 198 -20.27 1.67 13.87
CA ALA A 198 -19.31 2.64 13.35
C ALA A 198 -17.89 2.07 13.25
N ARG A 199 -17.46 1.31 14.26
CA ARG A 199 -16.16 0.61 14.25
C ARG A 199 -16.11 -0.46 13.17
N LEU A 200 -17.20 -1.20 12.96
CA LEU A 200 -17.32 -2.17 11.89
C LEU A 200 -17.30 -1.49 10.53
N ALA A 201 -18.00 -0.38 10.33
CA ALA A 201 -17.99 0.37 9.08
C ALA A 201 -16.57 0.84 8.71
N ALA A 202 -15.85 1.44 9.66
CA ALA A 202 -14.46 1.84 9.45
C ALA A 202 -13.55 0.64 9.14
N GLY A 203 -13.67 -0.45 9.89
CA GLY A 203 -12.85 -1.65 9.73
C GLY A 203 -13.11 -2.35 8.41
N VAL A 204 -14.36 -2.60 8.07
CA VAL A 204 -14.76 -3.28 6.83
C VAL A 204 -14.33 -2.47 5.62
N PHE A 205 -14.59 -1.16 5.59
CA PHE A 205 -14.16 -0.31 4.48
C PHE A 205 -12.64 -0.36 4.29
N TYR A 206 -11.85 -0.28 5.37
CA TYR A 206 -10.40 -0.31 5.29
C TYR A 206 -9.85 -1.66 4.83
N ALA A 207 -10.46 -2.77 5.24
CA ALA A 207 -10.07 -4.12 4.85
C ALA A 207 -10.64 -4.58 3.50
N TRP A 208 -11.67 -3.89 2.96
CA TRP A 208 -12.37 -4.28 1.74
C TRP A 208 -12.62 -3.06 0.84
N ASN A 209 -11.65 -2.75 0.00
CA ASN A 209 -11.69 -1.61 -0.92
C ASN A 209 -10.82 -1.91 -2.18
N PRO A 210 -10.92 -1.11 -3.24
CA PRO A 210 -10.15 -1.34 -4.47
C PRO A 210 -8.64 -1.36 -4.26
N TYR A 211 -8.09 -0.48 -3.43
CA TYR A 211 -6.65 -0.46 -3.12
C TYR A 211 -6.16 -1.80 -2.58
N MET A 212 -6.88 -2.35 -1.59
CA MET A 212 -6.57 -3.66 -0.99
C MET A 212 -6.63 -4.77 -2.04
N ALA A 213 -7.69 -4.78 -2.86
CA ALA A 213 -7.91 -5.80 -3.87
C ALA A 213 -6.83 -5.76 -4.98
N GLU A 214 -6.52 -4.58 -5.50
CA GLU A 214 -5.51 -4.38 -6.55
C GLU A 214 -4.11 -4.77 -6.07
N ARG A 215 -3.74 -4.36 -4.85
CA ARG A 215 -2.43 -4.70 -4.25
C ARG A 215 -2.32 -6.19 -3.89
N LEU A 216 -3.43 -6.84 -3.53
CA LEU A 216 -3.45 -8.28 -3.30
C LEU A 216 -3.30 -9.06 -4.63
N LEU A 217 -3.98 -8.62 -5.70
CA LEU A 217 -3.89 -9.23 -7.03
C LEU A 217 -2.50 -9.09 -7.65
N ILE A 218 -1.85 -7.93 -7.51
CA ILE A 218 -0.46 -7.75 -8.01
C ILE A 218 0.57 -8.43 -7.10
N GLY A 219 0.12 -8.99 -5.97
CA GLY A 219 0.98 -9.76 -5.09
C GLY A 219 1.80 -8.97 -4.09
N GLN A 220 1.49 -7.71 -3.85
CA GLN A 220 2.22 -6.82 -2.93
C GLN A 220 1.80 -7.04 -1.47
N TRP A 221 1.81 -8.28 -1.01
CA TRP A 221 1.43 -8.67 0.35
C TRP A 221 2.25 -7.97 1.44
N ALA A 222 3.55 -7.77 1.18
CA ALA A 222 4.44 -7.11 2.14
C ALA A 222 4.07 -5.62 2.31
N LEU A 223 3.71 -4.92 1.22
CA LEU A 223 3.14 -3.56 1.27
C LEU A 223 1.82 -3.55 2.06
N LEU A 224 0.94 -4.52 1.80
CA LEU A 224 -0.34 -4.64 2.49
C LEU A 224 -0.18 -4.92 3.97
N LEU A 225 0.89 -5.59 4.39
CA LEU A 225 1.21 -5.76 5.81
C LEU A 225 1.51 -4.40 6.47
N GLY A 226 2.28 -3.53 5.80
CA GLY A 226 2.50 -2.15 6.23
C GLY A 226 1.23 -1.31 6.23
N TYR A 227 0.39 -1.44 5.20
CA TYR A 227 -0.94 -0.82 5.13
C TYR A 227 -1.80 -1.21 6.35
N ALA A 228 -1.88 -2.50 6.67
CA ALA A 228 -2.61 -2.98 7.84
C ALA A 228 -2.03 -2.49 9.18
N GLY A 229 -0.72 -2.23 9.23
CA GLY A 229 -0.02 -1.64 10.38
C GLY A 229 -0.25 -0.15 10.58
N LEU A 230 -0.58 0.59 9.51
CA LEU A 230 -0.68 2.05 9.51
C LEU A 230 -1.63 2.62 10.59
N PRO A 231 -2.88 2.13 10.77
CA PRO A 231 -3.77 2.65 11.80
C PRO A 231 -3.24 2.42 13.22
N TRP A 232 -2.46 1.37 13.45
CA TRP A 232 -1.85 1.08 14.75
C TRP A 232 -0.71 2.05 15.07
N VAL A 233 0.11 2.41 14.08
CA VAL A 233 1.15 3.44 14.21
C VAL A 233 0.52 4.78 14.55
N LEU A 234 -0.51 5.21 13.79
CA LEU A 234 -1.20 6.47 14.03
C LEU A 234 -1.92 6.47 15.38
N ARG A 235 -2.56 5.36 15.75
CA ARG A 235 -3.17 5.21 17.07
C ARG A 235 -2.14 5.44 18.18
N LEU A 236 -0.95 4.85 18.08
CA LEU A 236 0.10 5.03 19.09
C LEU A 236 0.60 6.48 19.15
N ILE A 237 0.84 7.11 18.01
CA ILE A 237 1.34 8.49 17.93
C ILE A 237 0.32 9.47 18.47
N CYS A 238 -0.96 9.30 18.14
CA CYS A 238 -2.03 10.25 18.49
C CYS A 238 -2.62 10.05 19.88
N THR A 239 -2.27 8.97 20.62
CA THR A 239 -2.92 8.62 21.87
C THR A 239 -2.00 8.70 23.09
N GLY A 240 -2.59 9.12 24.21
CA GLY A 240 -1.97 9.13 25.54
C GLY A 240 -1.27 10.43 25.90
N PRO A 241 -1.27 10.79 27.20
CA PRO A 241 -0.43 11.86 27.71
C PRO A 241 1.05 11.43 27.68
N GLY A 242 1.97 12.37 27.40
CA GLY A 242 3.38 12.17 27.55
C GLY A 242 4.13 11.63 26.32
N ARG A 243 5.34 11.15 26.55
CA ARG A 243 6.32 10.76 25.54
C ARG A 243 5.92 9.47 24.79
N ILE A 244 6.17 9.44 23.49
CA ILE A 244 6.12 8.21 22.71
C ILE A 244 7.23 7.28 23.20
N ARG A 245 6.89 6.06 23.62
CA ARG A 245 7.87 5.04 24.01
C ARG A 245 8.48 4.41 22.74
N PRO A 246 9.80 4.57 22.48
CA PRO A 246 10.43 4.08 21.24
C PRO A 246 10.21 2.58 21.00
N ALA A 247 10.33 1.75 22.04
CA ALA A 247 10.13 0.31 21.93
C ALA A 247 8.73 -0.06 21.41
N ARG A 248 7.67 0.62 21.89
CA ARG A 248 6.31 0.40 21.39
C ARG A 248 6.15 0.87 19.95
N LEU A 249 6.79 2.00 19.58
CA LEU A 249 6.75 2.50 18.22
C LEU A 249 7.48 1.55 17.28
N LEU A 250 8.65 1.05 17.64
CA LEU A 250 9.36 0.02 16.88
C LEU A 250 8.47 -1.21 16.64
N CYS A 251 7.82 -1.75 17.69
CA CYS A 251 6.93 -2.91 17.55
C CYS A 251 5.79 -2.67 16.56
N VAL A 252 5.09 -1.53 16.63
CA VAL A 252 3.97 -1.27 15.72
C VAL A 252 4.40 -0.90 14.31
N MET A 253 5.67 -0.51 14.09
CA MET A 253 6.25 -0.24 12.78
C MET A 253 6.86 -1.50 12.12
N ILE A 254 7.00 -2.64 12.83
CA ILE A 254 7.51 -3.90 12.25
C ILE A 254 6.78 -4.29 10.95
N PRO A 255 5.44 -4.23 10.84
CA PRO A 255 4.75 -4.54 9.59
C PRO A 255 5.22 -3.67 8.41
N ALA A 256 5.46 -2.39 8.64
CA ALA A 256 5.99 -1.48 7.62
C ALA A 256 7.47 -1.79 7.29
N ALA A 257 8.26 -2.18 8.27
CA ALA A 257 9.66 -2.59 8.07
C ALA A 257 9.75 -3.85 7.19
N ILE A 258 8.89 -4.85 7.44
CA ILE A 258 8.79 -6.06 6.60
C ILE A 258 8.33 -5.69 5.18
N GLY A 259 7.43 -4.71 5.05
CA GLY A 259 6.95 -4.19 3.77
C GLY A 259 8.00 -3.41 2.96
N GLY A 260 9.17 -3.17 3.56
CA GLY A 260 10.33 -2.56 2.89
C GLY A 260 10.14 -1.07 2.62
N PHE A 261 10.83 -0.59 1.58
CA PHE A 261 10.95 0.85 1.30
C PHE A 261 9.60 1.55 1.16
N THR A 262 8.71 1.04 0.32
CA THR A 262 7.43 1.72 0.03
C THR A 262 6.52 1.76 1.26
N ALA A 263 6.38 0.65 1.97
CA ALA A 263 5.53 0.59 3.16
C ALA A 263 6.05 1.51 4.27
N MET A 264 7.38 1.59 4.44
CA MET A 264 8.00 2.52 5.38
C MET A 264 7.79 3.98 4.94
N SER A 265 7.95 4.30 3.65
CA SER A 265 7.72 5.65 3.11
C SER A 265 6.28 6.11 3.35
N ILE A 266 5.28 5.26 3.10
CA ILE A 266 3.87 5.54 3.39
C ILE A 266 3.65 5.73 4.90
N THR A 267 4.28 4.89 5.72
CA THR A 267 4.17 4.99 7.18
C THR A 267 4.77 6.30 7.69
N VAL A 268 5.93 6.72 7.19
CA VAL A 268 6.56 8.01 7.54
C VAL A 268 5.71 9.17 7.05
N LEU A 269 5.16 9.10 5.81
CA LEU A 269 4.24 10.10 5.25
C LEU A 269 3.05 10.36 6.17
N ALA A 270 2.55 9.34 6.85
CA ALA A 270 1.43 9.47 7.78
C ALA A 270 1.88 9.81 9.23
N ALA A 271 2.98 9.22 9.69
CA ALA A 271 3.46 9.37 11.06
C ALA A 271 4.02 10.78 11.35
N VAL A 272 4.69 11.40 10.38
CA VAL A 272 5.27 12.76 10.53
C VAL A 272 4.20 13.81 10.76
N PRO A 273 3.16 13.97 9.89
CA PRO A 273 2.08 14.91 10.15
C PRO A 273 1.33 14.60 11.45
N ALA A 274 1.14 13.32 11.78
CA ALA A 274 0.50 12.93 13.03
C ALA A 274 1.31 13.37 14.26
N ALA A 275 2.64 13.22 14.23
CA ALA A 275 3.52 13.64 15.31
C ALA A 275 3.55 15.18 15.49
N LEU A 276 3.53 15.92 14.37
CA LEU A 276 3.54 17.38 14.34
C LEU A 276 2.20 17.98 14.77
N CYS A 277 1.07 17.40 14.33
CA CYS A 277 -0.27 17.91 14.58
C CYS A 277 -0.88 17.43 15.91
N ARG A 278 -0.21 16.56 16.66
CA ARG A 278 -0.74 16.06 17.94
C ARG A 278 -0.96 17.21 18.93
N ARG A 279 -2.20 17.35 19.40
CA ARG A 279 -2.57 18.29 20.47
C ARG A 279 -2.39 17.65 21.82
N GLU A 280 -1.89 18.42 22.78
CA GLU A 280 -1.81 18.01 24.16
C GLU A 280 -3.13 18.37 24.85
N ALA A 281 -3.90 17.35 25.20
CA ALA A 281 -5.09 17.53 26.03
C ALA A 281 -4.63 17.92 27.45
N GLY A 282 -5.19 19.00 27.99
CA GLY A 282 -4.97 19.44 29.37
C GLY A 282 -4.05 20.65 29.58
N ARG A 283 -3.49 21.24 28.50
CA ARG A 283 -2.62 22.42 28.62
C ARG A 283 -3.33 23.78 28.73
N GLU A 284 -4.65 23.83 28.59
CA GLU A 284 -5.36 25.12 28.77
C GLU A 284 -5.16 25.71 30.19
N GLY A 285 -4.99 24.85 31.22
CA GLY A 285 -4.62 25.29 32.57
C GLY A 285 -3.14 25.65 32.75
N ALA A 286 -2.22 24.97 32.04
CA ALA A 286 -0.78 25.23 32.15
C ALA A 286 -0.33 26.55 31.47
N TYR A 287 -1.13 27.07 30.54
CA TYR A 287 -0.87 28.40 29.93
C TYR A 287 -1.09 29.55 30.91
N GLN A 288 -1.82 29.33 32.00
CA GLN A 288 -2.03 30.35 33.06
C GLN A 288 -0.87 30.41 34.05
N GLU A 289 -0.14 29.28 34.28
CA GLU A 289 0.95 29.22 35.28
C GLU A 289 2.35 29.52 34.71
N ALA A 290 2.66 29.20 33.46
CA ALA A 290 4.02 29.22 32.91
C ALA A 290 4.36 30.40 31.99
N GLY A 291 3.46 31.36 31.79
CA GLY A 291 3.66 32.42 30.80
C GLY A 291 3.60 31.90 29.34
N ARG A 292 3.08 32.70 28.39
CA ARG A 292 2.86 32.27 27.01
C ARG A 292 4.14 31.83 26.28
N GLU A 293 5.29 32.44 26.55
CA GLU A 293 6.55 32.15 25.87
C GLU A 293 7.17 30.81 26.32
N GLY A 294 7.18 30.51 27.62
CA GLY A 294 7.66 29.23 28.15
C GLY A 294 6.85 28.03 27.62
N ALA A 295 5.53 28.17 27.56
CA ALA A 295 4.63 27.15 27.05
C ALA A 295 4.84 26.87 25.54
N HIS A 296 5.15 27.90 24.73
CA HIS A 296 5.47 27.74 23.32
C HIS A 296 6.80 27.02 23.09
N GLN A 297 7.83 27.31 23.89
CA GLN A 297 9.14 26.64 23.80
C GLN A 297 9.05 25.16 24.19
N GLU A 298 8.33 24.83 25.26
CA GLU A 298 8.11 23.44 25.67
C GLU A 298 7.32 22.65 24.62
N ALA A 299 6.27 23.24 24.03
CA ALA A 299 5.52 22.63 22.95
C ALA A 299 6.39 22.36 21.72
N GLY A 300 7.30 23.30 21.39
CA GLY A 300 8.27 23.14 20.31
C GLY A 300 9.25 22.00 20.57
N ARG A 301 9.83 21.93 21.77
CA ARG A 301 10.76 20.87 22.17
C ARG A 301 10.09 19.49 22.16
N GLU A 302 8.85 19.39 22.62
CA GLU A 302 8.14 18.11 22.63
C GLU A 302 7.76 17.64 21.22
N ARG A 303 7.36 18.57 20.30
CA ARG A 303 7.15 18.26 18.87
C ARG A 303 8.45 17.76 18.23
N ALA A 304 9.58 18.45 18.48
CA ALA A 304 10.88 18.04 17.96
C ALA A 304 11.25 16.63 18.46
N ARG A 305 11.09 16.36 19.76
CA ARG A 305 11.37 15.03 20.35
C ARG A 305 10.50 13.92 19.72
N ARG A 306 9.19 14.18 19.50
CA ARG A 306 8.30 13.21 18.85
C ARG A 306 8.74 12.92 17.42
N LEU A 307 9.05 13.98 16.67
CA LEU A 307 9.53 13.86 15.30
C LEU A 307 10.85 13.08 15.27
N THR A 308 11.82 13.43 16.12
CA THR A 308 13.09 12.71 16.22
C THR A 308 12.87 11.24 16.58
N THR A 309 11.96 10.93 17.52
CA THR A 309 11.64 9.53 17.87
C THR A 309 11.07 8.77 16.68
N VAL A 310 10.11 9.36 15.95
CA VAL A 310 9.52 8.74 14.74
C VAL A 310 10.58 8.51 13.68
N MET A 311 11.39 9.51 13.38
CA MET A 311 12.45 9.42 12.36
C MET A 311 13.55 8.44 12.74
N ALA A 312 13.97 8.42 13.99
CA ALA A 312 14.99 7.48 14.48
C ALA A 312 14.49 6.02 14.42
N CYS A 313 13.25 5.75 14.82
CA CYS A 313 12.65 4.42 14.71
C CYS A 313 12.49 4.01 13.24
N ALA A 314 12.04 4.91 12.36
CA ALA A 314 11.92 4.64 10.94
C ALA A 314 13.29 4.37 10.29
N ALA A 315 14.30 5.18 10.59
CA ALA A 315 15.66 5.00 10.09
C ALA A 315 16.25 3.64 10.53
N LEU A 316 16.13 3.31 11.83
CA LEU A 316 16.61 2.02 12.36
C LEU A 316 15.95 0.83 11.66
N LEU A 317 14.63 0.85 11.50
CA LEU A 317 13.88 -0.22 10.85
C LEU A 317 14.06 -0.25 9.33
N SER A 318 14.61 0.79 8.73
CA SER A 318 14.94 0.86 7.30
C SER A 318 16.30 0.27 6.96
N LEU A 319 17.22 0.10 7.94
CA LEU A 319 18.58 -0.39 7.71
C LEU A 319 18.64 -1.70 6.90
N PRO A 320 17.76 -2.71 7.10
CA PRO A 320 17.84 -3.98 6.38
C PRO A 320 17.77 -3.85 4.85
N TRP A 321 17.02 -2.88 4.32
CA TRP A 321 16.95 -2.64 2.88
C TRP A 321 17.77 -1.42 2.45
N LEU A 322 18.01 -0.46 3.35
CA LEU A 322 18.75 0.75 3.04
C LEU A 322 20.24 0.47 2.81
N ILE A 323 20.85 -0.38 3.65
CA ILE A 323 22.25 -0.77 3.51
C ILE A 323 22.50 -1.43 2.14
N PRO A 324 21.77 -2.49 1.74
CA PRO A 324 21.92 -3.07 0.41
C PRO A 324 21.65 -2.08 -0.73
N ALA A 325 20.67 -1.19 -0.57
CA ALA A 325 20.35 -0.20 -1.60
C ALA A 325 21.51 0.77 -1.90
N PHE A 326 22.36 1.05 -0.92
CA PHE A 326 23.58 1.84 -1.13
C PHE A 326 24.78 0.99 -1.58
N ALA A 327 24.80 -0.32 -1.24
CA ALA A 327 25.90 -1.21 -1.59
C ALA A 327 25.81 -1.70 -3.04
N VAL A 328 24.61 -1.80 -3.61
CA VAL A 328 24.37 -2.31 -4.96
C VAL A 328 24.06 -1.15 -5.91
N ALA A 329 24.91 -0.98 -6.93
CA ALA A 329 24.64 0.00 -7.97
C ALA A 329 23.48 -0.48 -8.86
N VAL A 330 22.38 0.24 -8.84
CA VAL A 330 21.17 -0.05 -9.61
C VAL A 330 20.93 1.04 -10.64
N HIS A 331 20.70 0.63 -11.89
CA HIS A 331 20.24 1.51 -12.96
C HIS A 331 18.72 1.53 -12.98
N THR A 332 18.12 2.70 -12.93
CA THR A 332 16.67 2.83 -13.03
C THR A 332 16.30 3.55 -14.32
N ASP A 333 15.48 2.91 -15.15
CA ASP A 333 14.99 3.51 -16.39
C ASP A 333 13.93 4.56 -16.08
N PRO A 334 14.16 5.86 -16.39
CA PRO A 334 13.18 6.93 -16.12
C PRO A 334 11.85 6.74 -16.86
N ARG A 335 11.84 5.99 -17.99
CA ARG A 335 10.61 5.65 -18.74
C ARG A 335 9.64 4.81 -17.90
N GLY A 336 10.12 4.19 -16.82
CA GLY A 336 9.25 3.52 -15.84
C GLY A 336 8.16 4.43 -15.28
N VAL A 337 8.37 5.75 -15.23
CA VAL A 337 7.34 6.72 -14.80
C VAL A 337 6.10 6.67 -15.69
N ASP A 338 6.27 6.48 -16.99
CA ASP A 338 5.14 6.40 -17.93
C ASP A 338 4.44 5.04 -17.87
N VAL A 339 5.19 3.96 -17.62
CA VAL A 339 4.68 2.59 -17.51
C VAL A 339 3.85 2.41 -16.23
N PHE A 340 4.31 2.96 -15.12
CA PHE A 340 3.66 2.83 -13.80
C PHE A 340 2.67 3.97 -13.49
N ALA A 341 2.39 4.86 -14.46
CA ALA A 341 1.43 5.95 -14.29
C ALA A 341 0.03 5.42 -13.97
N ALA A 342 -0.68 6.15 -13.10
CA ALA A 342 -2.05 5.82 -12.73
C ALA A 342 -2.97 5.78 -13.95
N ARG A 343 -3.89 4.79 -13.98
CA ARG A 343 -4.86 4.55 -15.06
C ARG A 343 -6.23 5.08 -14.70
N ALA A 344 -7.09 5.20 -15.70
CA ALA A 344 -8.52 5.43 -15.55
C ALA A 344 -9.24 4.08 -15.52
N ASP A 345 -9.45 3.53 -14.32
CA ASP A 345 -10.17 2.27 -14.13
C ASP A 345 -11.67 2.48 -13.90
N THR A 346 -12.08 3.76 -13.77
CA THR A 346 -13.45 4.19 -13.58
C THR A 346 -13.81 5.30 -14.58
N PRO A 347 -15.11 5.56 -14.82
CA PRO A 347 -15.58 6.64 -15.69
C PRO A 347 -15.12 8.06 -15.26
N PHE A 348 -14.60 8.20 -14.05
CA PHE A 348 -14.18 9.49 -13.47
C PHE A 348 -12.77 9.91 -13.87
N GLY A 349 -12.16 9.24 -14.84
CA GLY A 349 -10.79 9.50 -15.26
C GLY A 349 -9.74 9.06 -14.26
N ARG A 350 -8.47 9.44 -14.50
CA ARG A 350 -7.33 8.99 -13.67
C ARG A 350 -7.39 9.53 -12.24
N LEU A 351 -7.66 10.83 -12.08
CA LEU A 351 -7.76 11.45 -10.76
C LEU A 351 -8.95 10.91 -9.97
N GLY A 352 -10.12 10.77 -10.61
CA GLY A 352 -11.27 10.19 -9.96
C GLY A 352 -11.04 8.74 -9.55
N SER A 353 -10.31 7.95 -10.36
CA SER A 353 -9.92 6.59 -10.00
C SER A 353 -9.04 6.55 -8.75
N LEU A 354 -8.06 7.48 -8.61
CA LEU A 354 -7.24 7.59 -7.41
C LEU A 354 -8.06 7.95 -6.16
N VAL A 355 -9.03 8.88 -6.30
CA VAL A 355 -9.91 9.27 -5.19
C VAL A 355 -10.80 8.11 -4.74
N VAL A 356 -11.24 7.25 -5.63
CA VAL A 356 -12.03 6.05 -5.28
C VAL A 356 -11.14 4.83 -4.98
N LEU A 357 -9.87 5.04 -4.65
CA LEU A 357 -8.86 4.07 -4.21
C LEU A 357 -8.46 3.03 -5.27
N SER A 358 -8.64 3.35 -6.55
CA SER A 358 -8.23 2.54 -7.70
C SER A 358 -7.15 3.26 -8.52
N GLY A 359 -6.95 2.88 -9.77
CA GLY A 359 -6.00 3.55 -10.66
C GLY A 359 -4.64 2.87 -10.70
N ILE A 360 -4.56 1.59 -10.38
CA ILE A 360 -3.32 0.83 -10.52
C ILE A 360 -2.86 0.78 -11.98
N TRP A 361 -1.56 0.87 -12.22
CA TRP A 361 -0.98 0.86 -13.58
C TRP A 361 -1.27 -0.43 -14.37
N ASN A 362 -1.45 -1.57 -13.69
CA ASN A 362 -1.69 -2.87 -14.31
C ASN A 362 -3.18 -3.19 -14.41
N ALA A 363 -3.75 -3.06 -15.61
CA ALA A 363 -5.15 -3.36 -15.88
C ALA A 363 -5.58 -4.78 -15.48
N GLN A 364 -4.64 -5.73 -15.53
CA GLN A 364 -4.94 -7.13 -15.20
C GLN A 364 -5.14 -7.35 -13.69
N THR A 365 -4.79 -6.38 -12.85
CA THR A 365 -4.94 -6.47 -11.39
C THR A 365 -6.13 -5.68 -10.85
N VAL A 366 -6.95 -5.12 -11.73
CA VAL A 366 -8.24 -4.51 -11.35
C VAL A 366 -9.24 -5.62 -11.02
N PRO A 367 -9.99 -5.52 -9.91
CA PRO A 367 -11.02 -6.51 -9.55
C PRO A 367 -12.08 -6.66 -10.62
N ARG A 368 -12.51 -7.90 -10.88
CA ARG A 368 -13.59 -8.17 -11.85
C ARG A 368 -14.89 -7.48 -11.42
N GLY A 369 -15.57 -6.86 -12.39
CA GLY A 369 -16.83 -6.15 -12.15
C GLY A 369 -16.67 -4.73 -11.56
N TYR A 370 -15.44 -4.30 -11.27
CA TYR A 370 -15.14 -2.92 -10.90
C TYR A 370 -15.01 -2.03 -12.15
N GLY A 371 -15.40 -0.75 -12.06
CA GLY A 371 -15.33 0.21 -13.18
C GLY A 371 -16.63 0.39 -13.97
N GLY A 372 -17.64 -0.47 -13.77
CA GLY A 372 -18.98 -0.32 -14.34
C GLY A 372 -19.90 0.59 -13.50
N GLY A 373 -21.22 0.43 -13.64
CA GLY A 373 -22.23 1.21 -12.91
C GLY A 373 -22.07 1.18 -11.38
N GLY A 374 -21.55 0.09 -10.82
CA GLY A 374 -21.23 -0.01 -9.40
C GLY A 374 -20.19 1.00 -8.92
N SER A 375 -19.30 1.48 -9.79
CA SER A 375 -18.31 2.50 -9.44
C SER A 375 -18.93 3.87 -9.10
N VAL A 376 -20.11 4.18 -9.66
CA VAL A 376 -20.86 5.40 -9.33
C VAL A 376 -21.36 5.33 -7.89
N VAL A 377 -21.94 4.19 -7.50
CA VAL A 377 -22.40 3.97 -6.12
C VAL A 377 -21.21 3.97 -5.16
N TRP A 378 -20.07 3.39 -5.57
CA TRP A 378 -18.82 3.44 -4.81
C TRP A 378 -18.33 4.89 -4.61
N LEU A 379 -18.40 5.74 -5.63
CA LEU A 379 -18.06 7.17 -5.51
C LEU A 379 -18.95 7.88 -4.48
N LEU A 380 -20.25 7.57 -4.43
CA LEU A 380 -21.17 8.13 -3.42
C LEU A 380 -20.77 7.69 -2.00
N VAL A 381 -20.38 6.43 -1.82
CA VAL A 381 -19.87 5.94 -0.53
C VAL A 381 -18.58 6.67 -0.14
N VAL A 382 -17.64 6.85 -1.08
CA VAL A 382 -16.39 7.60 -0.85
C VAL A 382 -16.68 9.07 -0.53
N ALA A 383 -17.58 9.71 -1.27
CA ALA A 383 -17.98 11.11 -0.99
C ALA A 383 -18.60 11.27 0.41
N ALA A 384 -19.47 10.33 0.80
CA ALA A 384 -20.04 10.29 2.16
C ALA A 384 -18.95 10.06 3.22
N ALA A 385 -17.99 9.16 2.95
CA ALA A 385 -16.86 8.89 3.82
C ALA A 385 -15.96 10.12 4.00
N LEU A 386 -15.59 10.80 2.91
CA LEU A 386 -14.82 12.05 2.97
C LEU A 386 -15.59 13.16 3.68
N GLY A 387 -16.90 13.31 3.42
CA GLY A 387 -17.76 14.22 4.17
C GLY A 387 -17.76 13.94 5.67
N GLY A 388 -17.92 12.66 6.06
CA GLY A 388 -17.81 12.21 7.44
C GLY A 388 -16.45 12.51 8.06
N TYR A 389 -15.37 12.32 7.32
CA TYR A 389 -14.01 12.66 7.77
C TYR A 389 -13.84 14.18 8.00
N LEU A 390 -14.31 15.02 7.06
CA LEU A 390 -14.20 16.47 7.18
C LEU A 390 -14.99 17.01 8.38
N LEU A 391 -16.20 16.49 8.62
CA LEU A 391 -16.99 16.83 9.80
C LEU A 391 -16.28 16.41 11.10
N LEU A 392 -15.69 15.22 11.11
CA LEU A 392 -14.93 14.71 12.25
C LEU A 392 -13.67 15.55 12.50
N ALA A 393 -12.97 15.95 11.44
CA ALA A 393 -11.79 16.82 11.51
C ALA A 393 -12.14 18.22 12.04
N ARG A 394 -13.28 18.80 11.62
CA ARG A 394 -13.79 20.08 12.16
C ARG A 394 -14.10 19.98 13.64
N ALA A 395 -14.68 18.88 14.08
CA ALA A 395 -14.91 18.59 15.50
C ALA A 395 -13.62 18.28 16.28
N ARG A 396 -12.46 18.28 15.61
CA ARG A 396 -11.12 18.02 16.18
C ARG A 396 -10.98 16.67 16.90
N ARG A 397 -11.75 15.67 16.46
CA ARG A 397 -11.86 14.36 17.13
C ARG A 397 -10.96 13.27 16.57
N VAL A 398 -10.24 13.52 15.44
CA VAL A 398 -9.41 12.51 14.76
C VAL A 398 -7.95 12.91 14.77
N ALA A 399 -7.09 11.92 14.48
CA ALA A 399 -5.66 12.11 14.27
C ALA A 399 -5.39 13.32 13.36
N PRO A 400 -4.92 14.45 13.91
CA PRO A 400 -4.92 15.73 13.18
C PRO A 400 -4.05 15.72 11.93
N GLY A 401 -3.10 14.80 11.83
CA GLY A 401 -2.19 14.67 10.69
C GLY A 401 -2.66 13.73 9.59
N LEU A 402 -3.73 12.92 9.83
CA LEU A 402 -4.17 11.94 8.82
C LEU A 402 -4.68 12.62 7.54
N GLY A 403 -5.43 13.73 7.66
CA GLY A 403 -5.89 14.49 6.50
C GLY A 403 -4.74 15.09 5.68
N VAL A 404 -3.70 15.59 6.35
CA VAL A 404 -2.49 16.08 5.69
C VAL A 404 -1.78 14.94 4.95
N ALA A 405 -1.66 13.77 5.57
CA ALA A 405 -1.06 12.61 4.96
C ALA A 405 -1.87 12.07 3.76
N ALA A 406 -3.21 12.06 3.88
CA ALA A 406 -4.12 11.65 2.81
C ALA A 406 -4.00 12.58 1.60
N LEU A 407 -4.01 13.89 1.83
CA LEU A 407 -3.83 14.89 0.77
C LEU A 407 -2.45 14.78 0.14
N ALA A 408 -1.38 14.68 0.94
CA ALA A 408 -0.02 14.54 0.42
C ALA A 408 0.15 13.26 -0.40
N GLY A 409 -0.39 12.13 0.05
CA GLY A 409 -0.37 10.88 -0.70
C GLY A 409 -1.14 10.96 -2.02
N LEU A 410 -2.32 11.60 -2.02
CA LEU A 410 -3.10 11.84 -3.23
C LEU A 410 -2.36 12.77 -4.20
N LEU A 411 -1.71 13.82 -3.70
CA LEU A 411 -0.90 14.73 -4.53
C LEU A 411 0.30 14.02 -5.16
N ILE A 412 1.02 13.17 -4.40
CA ILE A 412 2.10 12.33 -4.93
C ILE A 412 1.58 11.44 -6.07
N ALA A 413 0.44 10.77 -5.85
CA ALA A 413 -0.17 9.94 -6.88
C ALA A 413 -0.62 10.75 -8.11
N ALA A 414 -1.13 11.95 -7.90
CA ALA A 414 -1.61 12.84 -8.96
C ALA A 414 -0.49 13.42 -9.84
N ILE A 415 0.75 13.57 -9.33
CA ILE A 415 1.88 14.04 -10.13
C ILE A 415 2.04 13.18 -11.40
N GLY A 416 1.99 11.84 -11.27
CA GLY A 416 2.13 10.91 -12.38
C GLY A 416 0.97 10.92 -13.40
N VAL A 417 -0.16 11.56 -13.09
CA VAL A 417 -1.34 11.61 -13.96
C VAL A 417 -1.11 12.52 -15.16
N THR A 418 -0.43 13.66 -14.97
CA THR A 418 -0.23 14.68 -15.99
C THR A 418 1.10 14.52 -16.74
N SER A 419 1.17 14.98 -18.00
CA SER A 419 2.41 14.93 -18.77
C SER A 419 3.53 15.79 -18.15
N PRO A 420 3.29 17.02 -17.68
CA PRO A 420 4.31 17.80 -16.97
C PRO A 420 4.79 17.12 -15.69
N GLY A 421 3.86 16.57 -14.91
CA GLY A 421 4.23 15.85 -13.68
C GLY A 421 5.10 14.63 -13.95
N ARG A 422 4.80 13.84 -15.00
CA ARG A 422 5.67 12.73 -15.40
C ARG A 422 7.04 13.21 -15.88
N ALA A 423 7.14 14.36 -16.55
CA ALA A 423 8.44 14.93 -16.91
C ALA A 423 9.27 15.21 -15.65
N VAL A 424 8.69 15.91 -14.67
CA VAL A 424 9.35 16.18 -13.38
C VAL A 424 9.78 14.89 -12.68
N LEU A 425 8.91 13.87 -12.66
CA LEU A 425 9.28 12.58 -12.06
C LEU A 425 10.42 11.89 -12.80
N ARG A 426 10.48 11.96 -14.14
CA ARG A 426 11.62 11.42 -14.91
C ARG A 426 12.91 12.13 -14.58
N ASP A 427 12.88 13.46 -14.47
CA ASP A 427 14.05 14.27 -14.12
C ASP A 427 14.53 13.93 -12.70
N LEU A 428 13.62 13.77 -11.74
CA LEU A 428 13.95 13.34 -10.38
C LEU A 428 14.57 11.93 -10.36
N VAL A 429 14.00 10.96 -11.08
CA VAL A 429 14.54 9.58 -11.17
C VAL A 429 15.90 9.58 -11.84
N THR A 430 16.13 10.44 -12.84
CA THR A 430 17.43 10.59 -13.49
C THR A 430 18.47 11.19 -12.55
N ALA A 431 18.07 12.18 -11.72
CA ALA A 431 18.94 12.80 -10.73
C ALA A 431 19.32 11.84 -9.60
N TRP A 432 18.38 11.01 -9.16
CA TRP A 432 18.62 10.00 -8.13
C TRP A 432 17.62 8.85 -8.21
N ALA A 433 18.13 7.62 -8.41
CA ALA A 433 17.33 6.41 -8.57
C ALA A 433 16.36 6.13 -7.40
N GLY A 434 16.62 6.65 -6.20
CA GLY A 434 15.73 6.52 -5.04
C GLY A 434 14.35 7.15 -5.25
N PHE A 435 14.21 8.14 -6.14
CA PHE A 435 12.91 8.71 -6.50
C PHE A 435 12.03 7.76 -7.34
N ALA A 436 12.57 6.63 -7.79
CA ALA A 436 11.79 5.62 -8.50
C ALA A 436 10.62 5.06 -7.68
N VAL A 437 10.63 5.19 -6.36
CA VAL A 437 9.47 4.84 -5.50
C VAL A 437 8.23 5.65 -5.87
N LEU A 438 8.38 6.86 -6.38
CA LEU A 438 7.28 7.76 -6.75
C LEU A 438 6.65 7.41 -8.10
N ARG A 439 7.29 6.54 -8.91
CA ARG A 439 6.77 6.13 -10.24
C ARG A 439 5.43 5.40 -10.15
N ASP A 440 5.24 4.55 -9.12
CA ASP A 440 3.94 3.92 -8.80
C ASP A 440 3.24 4.75 -7.71
N GLY A 441 2.83 5.97 -8.07
CA GLY A 441 2.26 6.94 -7.13
C GLY A 441 0.97 6.45 -6.45
N GLN A 442 0.20 5.56 -7.09
CA GLN A 442 -1.03 5.00 -6.53
C GLN A 442 -0.79 4.28 -5.18
N GLN A 443 0.42 3.80 -4.90
CA GLN A 443 0.75 3.21 -3.59
C GLN A 443 0.55 4.21 -2.44
N PHE A 444 0.75 5.50 -2.68
CA PHE A 444 0.68 6.55 -1.67
C PHE A 444 -0.75 6.98 -1.30
N VAL A 445 -1.80 6.45 -1.95
CA VAL A 445 -3.20 6.72 -1.51
C VAL A 445 -3.62 5.90 -0.27
N ALA A 446 -2.76 5.07 0.28
CA ALA A 446 -3.03 4.31 1.52
C ALA A 446 -3.51 5.17 2.72
N PRO A 447 -2.93 6.36 3.03
CA PRO A 447 -3.48 7.25 4.05
C PRO A 447 -4.86 7.81 3.69
N LEU A 448 -5.18 8.01 2.40
CA LEU A 448 -6.51 8.41 1.95
C LEU A 448 -7.54 7.30 2.24
N ALA A 449 -7.20 6.04 1.92
CA ALA A 449 -8.06 4.90 2.26
C ALA A 449 -8.38 4.82 3.76
N LEU A 450 -7.41 5.14 4.62
CA LEU A 450 -7.63 5.19 6.06
C LEU A 450 -8.50 6.38 6.48
N ALA A 451 -8.33 7.55 5.84
CA ALA A 451 -9.16 8.73 6.11
C ALA A 451 -10.62 8.47 5.71
N GLU A 452 -10.86 7.86 4.56
CA GLU A 452 -12.19 7.46 4.10
C GLU A 452 -12.82 6.43 5.04
N ALA A 453 -12.07 5.41 5.45
CA ALA A 453 -12.54 4.39 6.37
C ALA A 453 -12.98 4.99 7.72
N VAL A 454 -12.14 5.83 8.31
CA VAL A 454 -12.44 6.54 9.55
C VAL A 454 -13.62 7.48 9.36
N GLY A 455 -13.73 8.15 8.21
CA GLY A 455 -14.82 9.05 7.87
C GLY A 455 -16.16 8.33 7.74
N LEU A 456 -16.22 7.19 7.05
CA LEU A 456 -17.43 6.38 6.97
C LEU A 456 -17.88 5.91 8.35
N GLY A 457 -16.93 5.43 9.17
CA GLY A 457 -17.22 5.07 10.55
C GLY A 457 -17.74 6.23 11.38
N ALA A 458 -17.20 7.43 11.22
CA ALA A 458 -17.67 8.64 11.89
C ALA A 458 -19.11 9.01 11.48
N LEU A 459 -19.41 8.92 10.18
CA LEU A 459 -20.76 9.15 9.67
C LEU A 459 -21.76 8.19 10.32
N VAL A 460 -21.42 6.88 10.38
CA VAL A 460 -22.26 5.88 11.06
C VAL A 460 -22.40 6.18 12.56
N ALA A 461 -21.33 6.64 13.22
CA ALA A 461 -21.39 7.02 14.62
C ALA A 461 -22.37 8.17 14.87
N TRP A 462 -22.43 9.18 14.00
CA TRP A 462 -23.39 10.27 14.09
C TRP A 462 -24.82 9.82 13.82
N ILE A 463 -25.03 8.97 12.81
CA ILE A 463 -26.34 8.39 12.51
C ILE A 463 -26.87 7.64 13.76
N VAL A 464 -26.03 6.80 14.37
CA VAL A 464 -26.41 6.03 15.57
C VAL A 464 -26.64 6.93 16.78
N ALA A 465 -25.78 7.95 16.99
CA ALA A 465 -25.93 8.88 18.11
C ALA A 465 -27.20 9.78 17.98
N GLY A 466 -27.51 10.21 16.76
CA GLY A 466 -28.72 10.97 16.46
C GLY A 466 -30.00 10.17 16.72
N ALA A 467 -29.95 8.88 16.47
CA ALA A 467 -31.06 7.97 16.63
C ALA A 467 -31.29 7.46 18.06
N GLN A 468 -30.34 7.65 18.98
CA GLN A 468 -30.53 7.27 20.39
C GLN A 468 -31.75 8.00 21.05
N ARG A 469 -32.21 9.09 20.44
CA ARG A 469 -33.45 9.78 20.82
C ARG A 469 -34.73 9.13 20.26
N GLN A 470 -34.60 8.33 19.19
CA GLN A 470 -35.66 7.54 18.57
C GLN A 470 -35.00 6.32 17.88
N ALA A 471 -34.79 5.23 18.65
CA ALA A 471 -34.25 3.98 18.10
C ALA A 471 -35.23 3.47 17.01
N SER A 472 -34.92 3.77 15.73
CA SER A 472 -35.74 3.32 14.60
C SER A 472 -35.08 2.17 13.87
N ARG A 473 -35.90 1.25 13.33
CA ARG A 473 -35.43 0.19 12.43
C ARG A 473 -34.67 0.76 11.22
N ALA A 474 -35.04 1.96 10.76
CA ALA A 474 -34.36 2.65 9.66
C ALA A 474 -32.90 2.99 9.97
N THR A 475 -32.61 3.44 11.21
CA THR A 475 -31.21 3.72 11.61
C THR A 475 -30.36 2.47 11.65
N ALA A 476 -30.90 1.38 12.18
CA ALA A 476 -30.19 0.09 12.19
C ALA A 476 -29.93 -0.39 10.74
N ALA A 477 -30.90 -0.24 9.84
CA ALA A 477 -30.77 -0.59 8.43
C ALA A 477 -29.70 0.27 7.71
N LEU A 478 -29.69 1.59 7.93
CA LEU A 478 -28.69 2.49 7.37
C LEU A 478 -27.27 2.15 7.86
N ALA A 479 -27.12 1.86 9.14
CA ALA A 479 -25.84 1.45 9.70
C ALA A 479 -25.36 0.11 9.13
N ALA A 480 -26.27 -0.88 9.03
CA ALA A 480 -25.95 -2.17 8.40
C ALA A 480 -25.60 -2.02 6.92
N MET A 481 -26.33 -1.19 6.19
CA MET A 481 -26.04 -0.88 4.79
C MET A 481 -24.65 -0.25 4.63
N ALA A 482 -24.28 0.72 5.47
CA ALA A 482 -22.96 1.35 5.43
C ALA A 482 -21.81 0.34 5.74
N VAL A 483 -22.06 -0.63 6.65
CA VAL A 483 -21.07 -1.70 6.95
C VAL A 483 -20.93 -2.67 5.78
N LEU A 484 -22.03 -3.05 5.13
CA LEU A 484 -22.03 -4.06 4.07
C LEU A 484 -21.73 -3.49 2.68
N ALA A 485 -21.93 -2.19 2.46
CA ALA A 485 -21.75 -1.55 1.16
C ALA A 485 -20.39 -1.86 0.50
N PRO A 486 -19.23 -1.81 1.18
CA PRO A 486 -17.95 -2.14 0.58
C PRO A 486 -17.92 -3.56 0.02
N VAL A 487 -18.48 -4.52 0.74
CA VAL A 487 -18.49 -5.94 0.35
C VAL A 487 -19.41 -6.17 -0.84
N VAL A 488 -20.60 -5.58 -0.82
CA VAL A 488 -21.61 -5.73 -1.89
C VAL A 488 -21.17 -5.05 -3.18
N LEU A 489 -20.51 -3.88 -3.08
CA LEU A 489 -20.06 -3.10 -4.24
C LEU A 489 -18.76 -3.63 -4.87
N LEU A 490 -17.99 -4.45 -4.14
CA LEU A 490 -16.76 -5.04 -4.63
C LEU A 490 -16.78 -6.59 -4.50
N PRO A 491 -17.74 -7.28 -5.16
CA PRO A 491 -17.85 -8.73 -5.06
C PRO A 491 -16.66 -9.46 -5.70
N GLY A 492 -15.99 -8.82 -6.66
CA GLY A 492 -14.80 -9.35 -7.30
C GLY A 492 -13.59 -9.56 -6.37
N MET A 493 -13.68 -9.11 -5.12
CA MET A 493 -12.67 -9.38 -4.09
C MET A 493 -12.91 -10.72 -3.37
N ALA A 494 -14.12 -11.29 -3.44
CA ALA A 494 -14.45 -12.55 -2.80
C ALA A 494 -13.91 -13.76 -3.57
N TRP A 495 -13.82 -14.89 -2.87
CA TRP A 495 -13.63 -16.23 -3.44
C TRP A 495 -12.36 -16.41 -4.28
N GLY A 496 -11.21 -16.10 -3.65
CA GLY A 496 -9.92 -16.12 -4.33
C GLY A 496 -9.81 -14.99 -5.36
N LEU A 497 -10.37 -13.79 -5.03
CA LEU A 497 -10.45 -12.65 -5.94
C LEU A 497 -11.06 -13.04 -7.31
N ALA A 498 -12.29 -13.54 -7.24
CA ALA A 498 -13.04 -14.09 -8.37
C ALA A 498 -12.29 -15.24 -9.08
N GLY A 499 -11.65 -16.11 -8.29
CA GLY A 499 -10.97 -17.31 -8.77
C GLY A 499 -9.60 -17.09 -9.38
N ARG A 500 -8.99 -15.92 -9.19
CA ARG A 500 -7.65 -15.59 -9.70
C ARG A 500 -6.54 -16.03 -8.77
N LEU A 501 -6.77 -16.05 -7.46
CA LEU A 501 -5.86 -16.59 -6.46
C LEU A 501 -6.25 -18.04 -6.18
N ARG A 502 -5.59 -18.96 -6.88
CA ARG A 502 -5.77 -20.41 -6.72
C ARG A 502 -4.55 -21.05 -6.12
N PRO A 503 -4.68 -21.99 -5.19
CA PRO A 503 -3.55 -22.71 -4.65
C PRO A 503 -2.97 -23.65 -5.69
N VAL A 504 -1.65 -23.63 -5.84
CA VAL A 504 -0.92 -24.47 -6.78
C VAL A 504 0.24 -25.18 -6.06
N ALA A 505 0.62 -26.35 -6.57
CA ALA A 505 1.80 -27.06 -6.12
C ALA A 505 2.92 -26.90 -7.15
N TYR A 506 4.15 -26.79 -6.70
CA TYR A 506 5.32 -26.83 -7.57
C TYR A 506 5.45 -28.23 -8.19
N PRO A 507 5.70 -28.32 -9.52
CA PRO A 507 5.88 -29.60 -10.17
C PRO A 507 7.08 -30.37 -9.60
N ALA A 508 6.99 -31.71 -9.63
CA ALA A 508 8.10 -32.57 -9.15
C ALA A 508 9.42 -32.32 -9.90
N ASP A 509 9.33 -31.94 -11.18
CA ASP A 509 10.49 -31.59 -12.00
C ASP A 509 11.24 -30.38 -11.44
N TRP A 510 10.54 -29.36 -10.94
CA TRP A 510 11.14 -28.19 -10.31
C TRP A 510 11.92 -28.56 -9.05
N LEU A 511 11.35 -29.43 -8.23
CA LEU A 511 11.98 -29.88 -6.98
C LEU A 511 13.18 -30.78 -7.24
N ARG A 512 13.13 -31.62 -8.30
CA ARG A 512 14.27 -32.44 -8.75
C ARG A 512 15.38 -31.56 -9.34
N ALA A 513 15.02 -30.60 -10.19
CA ALA A 513 16.01 -29.67 -10.74
C ALA A 513 16.74 -28.89 -9.66
N ARG A 514 16.03 -28.45 -8.62
CA ARG A 514 16.63 -27.84 -7.43
C ARG A 514 17.66 -28.79 -6.79
N GLN A 515 17.32 -30.06 -6.56
CA GLN A 515 18.24 -31.03 -5.96
C GLN A 515 19.51 -31.24 -6.81
N VAL A 516 19.34 -31.33 -8.13
CA VAL A 516 20.47 -31.49 -9.07
C VAL A 516 21.38 -30.27 -9.07
N ILE A 517 20.80 -29.08 -9.13
CA ILE A 517 21.54 -27.82 -9.21
C ILE A 517 22.22 -27.49 -7.87
N ASP A 518 21.53 -27.61 -6.76
CA ASP A 518 22.05 -27.28 -5.43
C ASP A 518 23.02 -28.35 -4.92
N GLY A 519 22.91 -29.59 -5.38
CA GLY A 519 23.80 -30.71 -5.02
C GLY A 519 25.16 -30.70 -5.72
N ASP A 520 25.38 -29.92 -6.80
CA ASP A 520 26.66 -29.82 -7.49
C ASP A 520 27.62 -28.90 -6.71
N PRO A 521 28.83 -29.37 -6.29
CA PRO A 521 29.80 -28.53 -5.59
C PRO A 521 30.46 -27.46 -6.47
N ALA A 522 30.35 -27.56 -7.80
CA ALA A 522 30.97 -26.61 -8.71
C ALA A 522 30.33 -25.22 -8.58
N ARG A 523 31.16 -24.16 -8.60
CA ARG A 523 30.68 -22.78 -8.47
C ARG A 523 30.17 -22.23 -9.82
N GLY A 524 29.13 -21.42 -9.79
CA GLY A 524 28.60 -20.74 -10.95
C GLY A 524 27.12 -20.39 -10.76
N SER A 525 26.66 -19.40 -11.52
CA SER A 525 25.28 -18.93 -11.49
C SER A 525 24.36 -19.75 -12.41
N VAL A 526 23.06 -19.53 -12.28
CA VAL A 526 22.00 -20.15 -13.09
C VAL A 526 21.36 -19.09 -13.97
N LEU A 527 21.25 -19.37 -15.25
CA LEU A 527 20.50 -18.57 -16.23
C LEU A 527 19.14 -19.22 -16.49
N LEU A 528 18.12 -18.41 -16.61
CA LEU A 528 16.76 -18.85 -16.89
C LEU A 528 16.31 -18.48 -18.30
N LEU A 529 15.76 -19.41 -19.03
CA LEU A 529 15.16 -19.21 -20.34
C LEU A 529 13.69 -19.69 -20.34
N PRO A 530 12.80 -19.01 -21.05
CA PRO A 530 12.98 -17.77 -21.81
C PRO A 530 13.40 -16.60 -20.95
N TRP A 531 14.15 -15.65 -21.53
CA TRP A 531 14.72 -14.50 -20.83
C TRP A 531 13.64 -13.44 -20.50
N ALA A 532 12.92 -13.62 -19.38
CA ALA A 532 11.82 -12.75 -18.95
C ALA A 532 11.74 -12.68 -17.42
N ALA A 533 11.35 -11.52 -16.88
CA ALA A 533 11.16 -11.30 -15.44
C ALA A 533 9.90 -11.99 -14.91
N TYR A 534 8.80 -11.81 -15.62
CA TYR A 534 7.51 -12.42 -15.28
C TYR A 534 7.17 -13.51 -16.28
N ARG A 535 6.63 -14.60 -15.77
CA ARG A 535 6.30 -15.79 -16.57
C ARG A 535 4.87 -16.26 -16.32
N ARG A 536 4.36 -17.04 -17.27
CA ARG A 536 3.05 -17.70 -17.16
C ARG A 536 3.26 -19.19 -17.28
N TYR A 537 3.15 -19.88 -16.16
CA TYR A 537 3.32 -21.31 -16.14
C TYR A 537 1.99 -22.02 -16.30
N PRO A 538 1.89 -23.10 -17.12
CA PRO A 538 0.66 -23.90 -17.24
C PRO A 538 0.21 -24.46 -15.88
N TRP A 539 1.15 -24.91 -15.05
CA TRP A 539 0.85 -25.44 -13.72
C TRP A 539 0.37 -24.36 -12.72
N ASN A 540 0.61 -23.07 -13.01
CA ASN A 540 0.05 -21.93 -12.26
C ASN A 540 -1.25 -21.39 -12.89
N GLY A 541 -1.95 -22.19 -13.69
CA GLY A 541 -3.16 -21.74 -14.36
C GLY A 541 -2.97 -20.61 -15.37
N GLY A 542 -1.73 -20.36 -15.82
CA GLY A 542 -1.38 -19.28 -16.74
C GLY A 542 -1.39 -17.88 -16.11
N GLU A 543 -1.53 -17.76 -14.79
CA GLU A 543 -1.39 -16.46 -14.13
C GLU A 543 0.07 -15.99 -14.15
N ALA A 544 0.25 -14.67 -14.34
CA ALA A 544 1.57 -14.07 -14.37
C ALA A 544 2.19 -14.10 -12.97
N VAL A 545 3.45 -14.50 -12.89
CA VAL A 545 4.21 -14.55 -11.64
C VAL A 545 5.66 -14.17 -11.90
N TYR A 546 6.26 -13.41 -10.98
CA TYR A 546 7.70 -13.17 -10.95
C TYR A 546 8.42 -14.50 -10.76
N ASP A 547 9.53 -14.68 -11.48
CA ASP A 547 10.21 -15.96 -11.55
C ASP A 547 10.58 -16.54 -10.16
N PRO A 548 10.06 -17.72 -9.77
CA PRO A 548 10.31 -18.30 -8.46
C PRO A 548 11.73 -18.86 -8.25
N TRP A 549 12.50 -19.08 -9.31
CA TRP A 549 13.80 -19.74 -9.24
C TRP A 549 14.79 -19.01 -8.33
N SER A 550 14.77 -17.67 -8.32
CA SER A 550 15.62 -16.87 -7.44
C SER A 550 15.38 -17.11 -5.94
N ARG A 551 14.17 -17.60 -5.59
CA ARG A 551 13.80 -17.96 -4.21
C ARG A 551 13.91 -19.46 -3.95
N LEU A 552 13.95 -20.27 -5.01
CA LEU A 552 13.97 -21.73 -4.90
C LEU A 552 15.38 -22.30 -4.76
N LEU A 553 16.39 -21.69 -5.43
CA LEU A 553 17.77 -22.15 -5.48
C LEU A 553 18.65 -21.45 -4.44
N SER A 554 19.62 -22.21 -3.91
CA SER A 554 20.69 -21.66 -3.06
C SER A 554 21.76 -20.91 -3.87
N ARG A 555 21.86 -21.22 -5.16
CA ARG A 555 22.77 -20.58 -6.10
C ARG A 555 22.22 -19.24 -6.58
N GLU A 556 23.12 -18.37 -6.96
CA GLU A 556 22.73 -17.14 -7.63
C GLU A 556 22.02 -17.43 -8.95
N VAL A 557 20.81 -16.90 -9.06
CA VAL A 557 19.98 -16.97 -10.26
C VAL A 557 20.00 -15.60 -10.92
N ILE A 558 20.51 -15.52 -12.13
CA ILE A 558 20.49 -14.30 -12.91
C ILE A 558 19.27 -14.36 -13.84
N SER A 559 18.28 -13.55 -13.54
CA SER A 559 17.05 -13.40 -14.32
C SER A 559 17.02 -12.06 -15.03
N ASN A 560 16.18 -11.95 -16.05
CA ASN A 560 15.88 -10.66 -16.65
C ASN A 560 15.12 -9.79 -15.64
N ASP A 561 15.69 -8.66 -15.26
CA ASP A 561 15.03 -7.66 -14.41
C ASP A 561 14.45 -6.48 -15.19
N GLY A 562 14.56 -6.50 -16.52
CA GLY A 562 13.83 -5.62 -17.42
C GLY A 562 12.34 -5.99 -17.47
N LEU A 563 11.49 -5.02 -17.76
CA LEU A 563 10.04 -5.20 -17.76
C LEU A 563 9.45 -4.79 -19.12
N GLN A 564 8.61 -5.66 -19.68
CA GLN A 564 7.81 -5.33 -20.85
C GLN A 564 6.34 -5.14 -20.45
N VAL A 565 5.78 -3.96 -20.75
CA VAL A 565 4.38 -3.62 -20.51
C VAL A 565 3.79 -3.05 -21.79
N GLY A 566 2.91 -3.81 -22.43
CA GLY A 566 2.41 -3.47 -23.75
C GLY A 566 3.55 -3.34 -24.76
N ASN A 567 3.65 -2.21 -25.43
CA ASN A 567 4.69 -1.92 -26.42
C ASN A 567 5.94 -1.26 -25.81
N LEU A 568 5.96 -0.99 -24.51
CA LEU A 568 7.09 -0.36 -23.82
C LEU A 568 7.95 -1.42 -23.16
N THR A 569 9.27 -1.37 -23.43
CA THR A 569 10.26 -2.21 -22.78
C THR A 569 11.16 -1.32 -21.91
N LEU A 570 11.16 -1.58 -20.60
CA LEU A 570 12.10 -1.00 -19.66
C LEU A 570 13.39 -1.80 -19.69
N THR A 571 14.51 -1.10 -19.67
CA THR A 571 15.84 -1.72 -19.66
C THR A 571 16.10 -2.47 -18.35
N GLN A 572 17.08 -3.37 -18.40
CA GLN A 572 17.54 -4.09 -17.22
C GLN A 572 18.14 -3.11 -16.20
N GLU A 573 17.96 -3.42 -14.92
CA GLU A 573 18.40 -2.56 -13.81
C GLU A 573 19.74 -3.00 -13.21
N SER A 574 20.06 -4.31 -13.23
CA SER A 574 21.33 -4.84 -12.70
C SER A 574 22.41 -5.01 -13.79
N ALA A 575 23.68 -4.83 -13.41
CA ALA A 575 24.81 -4.97 -14.32
C ALA A 575 24.89 -6.38 -14.95
N ASP A 576 24.60 -7.42 -14.17
CA ASP A 576 24.62 -8.81 -14.64
C ASP A 576 23.48 -9.10 -15.61
N SER A 577 22.28 -8.58 -15.34
CA SER A 577 21.16 -8.70 -16.26
C SER A 577 21.42 -7.95 -17.57
N ILE A 578 21.99 -6.74 -17.52
CA ILE A 578 22.41 -5.99 -18.71
C ILE A 578 23.44 -6.78 -19.53
N ARG A 579 24.45 -7.36 -18.86
CA ARG A 579 25.48 -8.17 -19.52
C ARG A 579 24.89 -9.40 -20.18
N LEU A 580 24.07 -10.16 -19.44
CA LEU A 580 23.45 -11.38 -19.95
C LEU A 580 22.39 -11.10 -21.01
N ASN A 581 21.68 -9.99 -20.94
CA ASN A 581 20.75 -9.58 -22.00
C ASN A 581 21.46 -9.45 -23.35
N ARG A 582 22.66 -8.84 -23.40
CA ARG A 582 23.46 -8.73 -24.62
C ARG A 582 23.85 -10.11 -25.15
N ILE A 583 24.23 -11.04 -24.26
CA ILE A 583 24.64 -12.41 -24.64
C ILE A 583 23.42 -13.19 -25.16
N VAL A 584 22.31 -13.21 -24.41
CA VAL A 584 21.12 -14.02 -24.74
C VAL A 584 20.42 -13.55 -26.02
N THR A 585 20.43 -12.23 -26.28
CA THR A 585 19.82 -11.64 -27.48
C THR A 585 20.74 -11.70 -28.72
N ALA A 586 22.04 -11.97 -28.54
CA ALA A 586 22.98 -12.15 -29.66
C ALA A 586 22.59 -13.39 -30.49
N ARG A 587 22.90 -13.36 -31.78
CA ARG A 587 22.76 -14.52 -32.68
C ARG A 587 23.91 -15.50 -32.49
N GLY A 588 23.64 -16.81 -32.60
CA GLY A 588 24.64 -17.86 -32.54
C GLY A 588 24.78 -18.60 -31.21
N PRO A 589 25.86 -19.34 -31.01
CA PRO A 589 26.08 -20.19 -29.85
C PRO A 589 26.35 -19.36 -28.59
N LEU A 590 25.75 -19.76 -27.48
CA LEU A 590 25.81 -19.03 -26.21
C LEU A 590 26.82 -19.60 -25.22
N THR A 591 27.21 -20.88 -25.36
CA THR A 591 27.98 -21.64 -24.34
C THR A 591 29.23 -20.91 -23.86
N GLY A 592 30.10 -20.48 -24.81
CA GLY A 592 31.35 -19.81 -24.47
C GLY A 592 31.14 -18.47 -23.74
N ALA A 593 30.21 -17.65 -24.24
CA ALA A 593 29.90 -16.34 -23.64
C ALA A 593 29.26 -16.47 -22.25
N LEU A 594 28.32 -17.42 -22.06
CA LEU A 594 27.72 -17.70 -20.78
C LEU A 594 28.72 -18.22 -19.75
N ARG A 595 29.62 -19.12 -20.16
CA ARG A 595 30.71 -19.58 -19.29
C ARG A 595 31.66 -18.45 -18.88
N ALA A 596 32.03 -17.60 -19.82
CA ALA A 596 32.84 -16.41 -19.52
C ALA A 596 32.10 -15.42 -18.58
N ALA A 597 30.77 -15.45 -18.57
CA ALA A 597 29.94 -14.70 -17.66
C ALA A 597 29.73 -15.38 -16.30
N GLY A 598 30.32 -16.57 -16.04
CA GLY A 598 30.20 -17.29 -14.77
C GLY A 598 28.94 -18.18 -14.65
N VAL A 599 28.17 -18.34 -15.73
CA VAL A 599 26.99 -19.21 -15.75
C VAL A 599 27.45 -20.69 -15.82
N LEU A 600 26.92 -21.50 -14.92
CA LEU A 600 27.13 -22.95 -14.88
C LEU A 600 25.93 -23.73 -15.38
N TYR A 601 24.73 -23.27 -15.05
CA TYR A 601 23.49 -23.93 -15.42
C TYR A 601 22.60 -23.02 -16.27
N VAL A 602 21.89 -23.64 -17.22
CA VAL A 602 20.80 -22.99 -17.95
C VAL A 602 19.54 -23.83 -17.73
N VAL A 603 18.55 -23.23 -17.11
CA VAL A 603 17.22 -23.84 -16.94
C VAL A 603 16.30 -23.29 -18.01
N VAL A 604 15.70 -24.18 -18.78
CA VAL A 604 14.79 -23.84 -19.86
C VAL A 604 13.39 -24.37 -19.52
N ASP A 605 12.42 -23.48 -19.40
CA ASP A 605 11.03 -23.89 -19.24
C ASP A 605 10.55 -24.60 -20.51
N ALA A 606 9.99 -25.78 -20.35
CA ALA A 606 9.50 -26.60 -21.45
C ALA A 606 8.07 -26.24 -21.86
N GLY A 607 7.39 -25.42 -21.07
CA GLY A 607 6.04 -24.93 -21.36
C GLY A 607 5.99 -24.02 -22.59
N PRO A 608 4.83 -23.89 -23.24
CA PRO A 608 4.65 -22.93 -24.32
C PRO A 608 4.94 -21.53 -23.80
N LEU A 609 5.67 -20.72 -24.59
CA LEU A 609 5.72 -19.28 -24.41
C LEU A 609 4.29 -18.77 -24.55
N LEU A 610 3.59 -18.61 -23.45
CA LEU A 610 2.36 -17.86 -23.44
C LEU A 610 2.73 -16.44 -23.84
N GLY A 611 2.16 -15.99 -24.95
CA GLY A 611 2.46 -14.71 -25.56
C GLY A 611 2.43 -13.57 -24.55
N GLN A 612 3.04 -12.49 -24.92
CA GLN A 612 3.15 -11.24 -24.17
C GLN A 612 1.81 -10.87 -23.49
N PRO A 613 1.82 -10.16 -22.34
CA PRO A 613 0.61 -9.73 -21.67
C PRO A 613 -0.32 -9.01 -22.66
N GLY A 614 -1.44 -9.65 -23.01
CA GLY A 614 -2.41 -9.09 -23.97
C GLY A 614 -2.90 -10.07 -25.05
N GLN A 615 -2.23 -11.20 -25.30
CA GLN A 615 -2.75 -12.20 -26.23
C GLN A 615 -3.04 -13.52 -25.49
N PRO A 616 -4.27 -14.07 -25.58
CA PRO A 616 -4.56 -15.42 -25.10
C PRO A 616 -3.81 -16.43 -26.00
N GLY A 617 -2.82 -17.10 -25.43
CA GLY A 617 -2.11 -18.17 -26.12
C GLY A 617 -3.03 -19.38 -26.31
N GLN A 618 -3.00 -19.98 -27.48
CA GLN A 618 -3.64 -21.28 -27.73
C GLN A 618 -2.94 -22.37 -26.88
N PRO A 619 -3.68 -23.33 -26.30
CA PRO A 619 -3.07 -24.44 -25.57
C PRO A 619 -2.27 -25.32 -26.54
N GLY A 620 -0.96 -25.42 -26.30
CA GLY A 620 -0.09 -26.34 -27.03
C GLY A 620 -0.41 -27.79 -26.68
N GLN A 621 -0.33 -28.69 -27.66
CA GLN A 621 -0.48 -30.13 -27.46
C GLN A 621 0.57 -30.67 -26.49
N PRO A 622 0.25 -31.64 -25.62
CA PRO A 622 1.20 -32.25 -24.72
C PRO A 622 2.27 -33.04 -25.51
N GLY A 623 3.55 -32.72 -25.30
CA GLY A 623 4.66 -33.47 -25.86
C GLY A 623 4.72 -34.91 -25.33
N GLN A 624 5.16 -35.84 -26.17
CA GLN A 624 5.34 -37.25 -25.79
C GLN A 624 6.49 -37.40 -24.76
N PRO A 625 6.42 -38.37 -23.84
CA PRO A 625 7.48 -38.64 -22.86
C PRO A 625 8.81 -38.98 -23.59
N GLY A 626 9.89 -38.29 -23.24
CA GLY A 626 11.24 -38.51 -23.79
C GLY A 626 11.66 -37.58 -24.94
N GLN A 627 10.75 -36.78 -25.51
CA GLN A 627 11.11 -35.73 -26.47
C GLN A 627 11.36 -34.39 -25.77
N LEU A 628 12.46 -33.73 -26.10
CA LEU A 628 12.71 -32.37 -25.66
C LEU A 628 11.62 -31.45 -26.25
N PRO A 629 10.93 -30.65 -25.43
CA PRO A 629 9.97 -29.68 -25.94
C PRO A 629 10.67 -28.74 -26.95
N GLY A 630 9.93 -28.18 -27.90
CA GLY A 630 10.49 -27.35 -28.98
C GLY A 630 11.41 -26.22 -28.51
N GLN A 631 11.15 -25.67 -27.32
CA GLN A 631 12.03 -24.68 -26.68
C GLN A 631 13.34 -25.30 -26.15
N GLY A 632 13.30 -26.51 -25.60
CA GLY A 632 14.48 -27.25 -25.18
C GLY A 632 15.38 -27.61 -26.38
N LEU A 633 14.80 -27.97 -27.53
CA LEU A 633 15.54 -28.22 -28.78
C LEU A 633 16.18 -26.94 -29.32
N ALA A 634 15.43 -25.83 -29.35
CA ALA A 634 15.96 -24.54 -29.76
C ALA A 634 17.09 -24.04 -28.85
N ALA A 635 16.95 -24.23 -27.55
CA ALA A 635 18.00 -23.91 -26.58
C ALA A 635 19.22 -24.81 -26.75
N ARG A 636 19.03 -26.13 -26.97
CA ARG A 636 20.14 -27.08 -27.24
C ARG A 636 20.96 -26.69 -28.44
N ALA A 637 20.35 -26.22 -29.53
CA ALA A 637 21.05 -25.74 -30.70
C ALA A 637 21.94 -24.52 -30.41
N ARG A 638 21.54 -23.69 -29.45
CA ARG A 638 22.31 -22.52 -29.02
C ARG A 638 23.34 -22.81 -27.89
N LEU A 639 23.31 -24.02 -27.33
CA LEU A 639 24.17 -24.44 -26.22
C LEU A 639 25.07 -25.65 -26.63
N PRO A 640 25.89 -25.53 -27.67
CA PRO A 640 26.78 -26.63 -28.11
C PRO A 640 27.74 -27.02 -26.99
N GLY A 641 27.91 -28.33 -26.78
CA GLY A 641 28.77 -28.89 -25.73
C GLY A 641 28.18 -28.86 -24.33
N ALA A 642 26.98 -28.29 -24.13
CA ALA A 642 26.28 -28.37 -22.84
C ALA A 642 25.68 -29.76 -22.61
N GLN A 643 25.85 -30.30 -21.41
CA GLN A 643 25.29 -31.57 -20.99
C GLN A 643 23.83 -31.36 -20.51
N VAL A 644 22.92 -32.15 -21.03
CA VAL A 644 21.57 -32.24 -20.44
C VAL A 644 21.67 -33.08 -19.16
N VAL A 645 21.51 -32.42 -18.01
CA VAL A 645 21.59 -33.10 -16.70
C VAL A 645 20.20 -33.50 -16.18
N MET A 646 19.16 -32.87 -16.73
CA MET A 646 17.78 -33.23 -16.47
C MET A 646 16.89 -32.83 -17.64
N ALA A 647 16.02 -33.73 -18.07
CA ALA A 647 14.94 -33.47 -19.01
C ALA A 647 13.64 -33.96 -18.38
N GLY A 648 12.73 -33.04 -18.11
CA GLY A 648 11.43 -33.30 -17.54
C GLY A 648 10.31 -32.78 -18.45
N ARG A 649 9.07 -32.98 -18.00
CA ARG A 649 7.88 -32.47 -18.70
C ARG A 649 7.80 -30.94 -18.67
N ASP A 650 8.16 -30.35 -17.53
CA ASP A 650 7.97 -28.92 -17.28
C ASP A 650 9.21 -28.09 -17.55
N LEU A 651 10.41 -28.72 -17.57
CA LEU A 651 11.67 -28.02 -17.78
C LEU A 651 12.83 -28.93 -18.22
N VAL A 652 13.87 -28.30 -18.79
CA VAL A 652 15.14 -28.95 -19.13
C VAL A 652 16.27 -28.19 -18.45
N VAL A 653 17.21 -28.91 -17.83
CA VAL A 653 18.39 -28.32 -17.20
C VAL A 653 19.65 -28.71 -17.98
N PHE A 654 20.38 -27.71 -18.44
CA PHE A 654 21.68 -27.85 -19.10
C PHE A 654 22.78 -27.46 -18.12
N ARG A 655 23.83 -28.28 -18.03
CA ARG A 655 25.10 -27.95 -17.38
C ARG A 655 26.12 -27.57 -18.42
N LEU A 656 26.69 -26.39 -18.31
CA LEU A 656 27.73 -25.92 -19.25
C LEU A 656 29.09 -26.59 -18.96
N PRO A 657 29.91 -26.86 -19.96
CA PRO A 657 31.23 -27.52 -19.78
C PRO A 657 32.11 -26.68 -18.86
N ALA A 658 33.03 -27.31 -18.16
CA ALA A 658 34.04 -26.59 -17.38
C ALA A 658 34.79 -25.59 -18.27
N ALA A 659 35.16 -24.44 -17.73
CA ALA A 659 36.04 -23.54 -18.46
C ALA A 659 37.33 -24.34 -18.77
N GLN A 660 37.65 -24.51 -20.06
CA GLN A 660 38.96 -25.01 -20.42
C GLN A 660 39.98 -24.05 -19.83
N GLY A 661 40.74 -24.52 -18.82
CA GLY A 661 41.81 -23.74 -18.26
C GLY A 661 42.71 -23.31 -19.42
N ARG A 662 42.93 -22.01 -19.60
CA ARG A 662 44.06 -21.55 -20.35
C ARG A 662 45.28 -22.17 -19.64
N SER A 663 45.83 -23.24 -20.21
CA SER A 663 47.15 -23.66 -19.84
C SER A 663 48.08 -22.45 -19.99
N ARG A 664 48.55 -21.95 -18.84
CA ARG A 664 49.62 -20.96 -18.81
C ARG A 664 50.90 -21.59 -19.35
#